data_f58b9a23e228d72112d6036e33d2dc08
#
_entry.id   f58b9a23e228d72112d6036e33d2dc08
#
_cell.length_a   1.000
_cell.length_b   1.000
_cell.length_c   1.000
_cell.angle_alpha   90.00
_cell.angle_beta   90.00
_cell.angle_gamma   90.00
#
_symmetry.space_group_name_H-M   'P 1'
#
loop_
_entity.id
_entity.type
_entity.pdbx_description
1 polymer ?
#
loop_
_entity_poly.entity_id
_entity_poly.type
_entity_poly.pdbx_seq_one_letter_code
_entity_poly.pdbx_strand_id
1 'polypeptide(L)'
;MTNCHNAANLTSTAMYVGGVLGDATGAKTVISMCSNTGTVTTTANMAGGITARLGDNNAVCVLYNCFNTGAISAKGTAGGIVAFLQTPTAGTGKSLVANCYNTGDVTADENTAGGIVGQINMFSEIKNCVSSAKVSAVKRYAGGIVGNNNNKNNPGPITRCYYLENTVTSGSDMNTSGNALTAEQMYGSALVTEMSNFAGYLNNKELTSYLQWVKVANSCPNFDAKNTVAASAYILSVKEPEHGKYELVKPVAVLAQDSTTIFVKKNTAVEFATTPDEGYVFYALRVNGDLQTEYVNNFRTATGDVEVEVLFSLPRRWDQVASEAVAGTDYAETETGYEIHTPLGLAYITDKVNNGGDMMAGKQVALTADIDLTRENADGIAFTWLPIGSSSKNFKGAFDGRGHSVKNMLVNAGTGYGGLFGYVSGDTIANVTISGKSSVTGTNYLGAIAGYLNSKAVVLNCNNDSCRITTSSTYAGGLVGNAGSGCKVINSSSTGSVSGTDKVGGIVGYIQGEVIACLSTGKVVSGAKGGAILGDGYNPVVTRSYRQEGIVEAANENVSGTVLEIADIQSQALADEMTAYAGYLNRTTGSDLAGWTYTEEHSPVSSSVKAGDAYKVSVSTEMVNGTLALPVLLTQDEEAEFYAVAGNPVKLTITPDEGYQLDVLTVNEEPATLTDDSFVMPATDVMLAATFKAGGVGIEKDEADFIRMWTSNATLYVVLPQQTSVMIAGTDGRILINELAEAGTVSYPLERGLYILKIGDASYKVAVK
;
A
#
# COMPACT_ATOMS: atom_id res chain seq x y z
N MET A 1 -41.84 -22.77 7.54
CA MET A 1 -42.36 -21.44 7.93
C MET A 1 -41.22 -20.42 7.78
N THR A 2 -41.45 -19.35 7.05
CA THR A 2 -40.38 -18.36 6.78
C THR A 2 -40.95 -16.95 6.85
N ASN A 3 -40.17 -16.02 7.41
CA ASN A 3 -40.49 -14.59 7.44
C ASN A 3 -41.82 -14.27 8.14
N CYS A 4 -42.06 -14.88 9.32
CA CYS A 4 -43.24 -14.61 10.17
C CYS A 4 -42.82 -13.76 11.36
N HIS A 5 -43.58 -12.68 11.61
CA HIS A 5 -43.23 -11.70 12.63
C HIS A 5 -44.45 -11.50 13.60
N ASN A 6 -44.18 -11.59 14.90
CA ASN A 6 -45.13 -11.24 15.93
C ASN A 6 -44.69 -9.95 16.66
N ALA A 7 -45.58 -8.98 16.75
CA ALA A 7 -45.38 -7.79 17.55
C ALA A 7 -46.45 -7.67 18.69
N ALA A 8 -47.39 -8.59 18.72
CA ALA A 8 -48.45 -8.58 19.73
C ALA A 8 -48.00 -9.26 21.03
N ASN A 9 -48.44 -8.77 22.15
CA ASN A 9 -48.30 -9.43 23.43
C ASN A 9 -49.22 -10.64 23.52
N LEU A 10 -48.66 -11.79 23.85
CA LEU A 10 -49.41 -13.05 24.01
C LEU A 10 -49.46 -13.44 25.48
N THR A 11 -50.65 -13.66 25.98
CA THR A 11 -50.88 -14.24 27.32
C THR A 11 -51.81 -15.43 27.18
N SER A 12 -51.41 -16.57 27.75
CA SER A 12 -52.12 -17.84 27.54
C SER A 12 -52.02 -18.74 28.78
N THR A 13 -52.99 -19.66 28.90
CA THR A 13 -52.99 -20.78 29.84
C THR A 13 -52.63 -22.09 29.16
N ALA A 14 -52.25 -22.04 27.85
CA ALA A 14 -51.87 -23.21 27.08
C ALA A 14 -50.48 -23.74 27.52
N MET A 15 -50.30 -25.04 27.34
CA MET A 15 -49.07 -25.75 27.71
C MET A 15 -47.86 -25.31 26.87
N TYR A 16 -48.07 -24.98 25.61
CA TYR A 16 -47.04 -24.58 24.64
C TYR A 16 -47.41 -23.24 24.00
N VAL A 17 -46.69 -22.19 24.33
CA VAL A 17 -46.89 -20.84 23.79
C VAL A 17 -45.63 -20.31 23.17
N GLY A 18 -45.64 -20.07 21.87
CA GLY A 18 -44.56 -19.45 21.15
C GLY A 18 -45.00 -18.15 20.50
N GLY A 19 -44.14 -17.18 20.39
CA GLY A 19 -44.41 -15.91 19.72
C GLY A 19 -44.86 -16.07 18.27
N VAL A 20 -44.34 -17.10 17.58
CA VAL A 20 -44.71 -17.39 16.19
C VAL A 20 -45.42 -18.74 16.05
N LEU A 21 -44.98 -19.76 16.77
CA LEU A 21 -45.57 -21.11 16.69
C LEU A 21 -45.51 -21.79 18.06
N GLY A 22 -46.64 -22.34 18.54
CA GLY A 22 -46.68 -23.01 19.84
C GLY A 22 -45.87 -24.33 19.84
N ASP A 23 -46.07 -25.17 18.84
CA ASP A 23 -45.48 -26.50 18.75
C ASP A 23 -45.01 -26.84 17.34
N ALA A 24 -43.74 -27.15 17.17
CA ALA A 24 -43.08 -27.49 15.92
C ALA A 24 -42.56 -28.93 15.95
N THR A 25 -43.45 -29.90 15.87
CA THR A 25 -43.17 -31.35 15.97
C THR A 25 -43.44 -32.12 14.68
N GLY A 26 -43.79 -31.43 13.59
CA GLY A 26 -43.91 -32.04 12.25
C GLY A 26 -42.56 -32.44 11.69
N ALA A 27 -42.48 -33.66 11.10
CA ALA A 27 -41.27 -34.17 10.49
C ALA A 27 -40.68 -33.20 9.46
N LYS A 28 -39.38 -32.90 9.57
CA LYS A 28 -38.62 -31.94 8.72
C LYS A 28 -39.14 -30.51 8.74
N THR A 29 -39.72 -30.06 9.85
CA THR A 29 -40.14 -28.68 10.01
C THR A 29 -38.91 -27.75 9.99
N VAL A 30 -38.97 -26.71 9.13
CA VAL A 30 -37.99 -25.62 9.05
C VAL A 30 -38.66 -24.33 9.40
N ILE A 31 -38.10 -23.58 10.36
CA ILE A 31 -38.51 -22.23 10.76
C ILE A 31 -37.32 -21.29 10.51
N SER A 32 -37.50 -20.27 9.69
CA SER A 32 -36.42 -19.34 9.36
C SER A 32 -36.87 -17.90 9.21
N MET A 33 -35.97 -16.96 9.49
CA MET A 33 -36.21 -15.52 9.36
C MET A 33 -37.47 -15.03 10.09
N CYS A 34 -37.80 -15.65 11.22
CA CYS A 34 -38.97 -15.32 12.02
C CYS A 34 -38.56 -14.48 13.24
N SER A 35 -39.45 -13.59 13.70
CA SER A 35 -39.16 -12.77 14.86
C SER A 35 -40.36 -12.58 15.80
N ASN A 36 -40.01 -12.36 17.05
CA ASN A 36 -40.99 -11.90 18.06
C ASN A 36 -40.48 -10.64 18.77
N THR A 37 -41.28 -9.63 18.82
CA THR A 37 -41.04 -8.38 19.56
C THR A 37 -42.04 -8.14 20.67
N GLY A 38 -43.15 -8.86 20.68
CA GLY A 38 -44.16 -8.83 21.74
C GLY A 38 -43.76 -9.73 22.92
N THR A 39 -44.36 -9.48 24.07
CA THR A 39 -44.22 -10.33 25.25
C THR A 39 -44.93 -11.67 25.03
N VAL A 40 -44.32 -12.78 25.51
CA VAL A 40 -44.96 -14.12 25.50
C VAL A 40 -45.04 -14.65 26.92
N THR A 41 -46.23 -14.79 27.45
CA THR A 41 -46.45 -15.23 28.83
C THR A 41 -47.40 -16.44 28.87
N THR A 42 -47.00 -17.48 29.62
CA THR A 42 -47.89 -18.59 29.93
C THR A 42 -47.91 -18.87 31.43
N THR A 43 -49.10 -19.05 32.01
CA THR A 43 -49.26 -19.56 33.37
C THR A 43 -49.19 -21.09 33.44
N ALA A 44 -48.98 -21.78 32.30
CA ALA A 44 -48.76 -23.21 32.19
C ALA A 44 -47.30 -23.54 31.99
N ASN A 45 -46.93 -24.47 31.12
CA ASN A 45 -45.63 -25.14 31.15
C ASN A 45 -44.53 -24.42 30.36
N MET A 46 -44.70 -24.13 29.05
CA MET A 46 -43.58 -23.71 28.18
C MET A 46 -43.86 -22.44 27.39
N ALA A 47 -42.95 -21.47 27.43
CA ALA A 47 -42.96 -20.33 26.59
C ALA A 47 -41.65 -20.14 25.83
N GLY A 48 -41.71 -19.94 24.51
CA GLY A 48 -40.56 -19.62 23.66
C GLY A 48 -40.79 -18.36 22.84
N GLY A 49 -39.73 -17.58 22.60
CA GLY A 49 -39.84 -16.34 21.82
C GLY A 49 -40.31 -16.62 20.38
N ILE A 50 -39.84 -17.69 19.76
CA ILE A 50 -40.29 -18.15 18.44
C ILE A 50 -41.24 -19.36 18.57
N THR A 51 -40.76 -20.41 19.25
CA THR A 51 -41.61 -21.61 19.47
C THR A 51 -41.39 -22.19 20.86
N ALA A 52 -42.43 -22.74 21.47
CA ALA A 52 -42.30 -23.42 22.76
C ALA A 52 -41.61 -24.79 22.62
N ARG A 53 -41.93 -25.57 21.60
CA ARG A 53 -41.30 -26.85 21.36
C ARG A 53 -40.77 -26.94 19.93
N LEU A 54 -39.53 -27.45 19.76
CA LEU A 54 -38.90 -27.71 18.46
C LEU A 54 -38.39 -29.13 18.42
N GLY A 55 -39.00 -29.94 17.58
CA GLY A 55 -38.73 -31.36 17.48
C GLY A 55 -39.38 -32.22 18.55
N ASP A 56 -39.44 -33.55 18.35
CA ASP A 56 -39.89 -34.54 19.28
C ASP A 56 -39.16 -35.88 19.06
N ASN A 57 -39.69 -36.98 19.66
CA ASN A 57 -39.11 -38.32 19.51
C ASN A 57 -39.15 -38.88 18.08
N ASN A 58 -39.90 -38.27 17.16
CA ASN A 58 -40.11 -38.76 15.79
C ASN A 58 -39.74 -37.72 14.72
N ALA A 59 -39.47 -36.47 15.11
CA ALA A 59 -39.28 -35.39 14.18
C ALA A 59 -37.98 -34.62 14.44
N VAL A 60 -37.15 -34.47 13.40
CA VAL A 60 -36.04 -33.55 13.33
C VAL A 60 -36.53 -32.21 12.79
N CYS A 61 -36.30 -31.16 13.53
CA CYS A 61 -36.74 -29.79 13.19
C CYS A 61 -35.55 -28.81 13.24
N VAL A 62 -35.58 -27.81 12.34
CA VAL A 62 -34.52 -26.83 12.22
C VAL A 62 -35.07 -25.41 12.35
N LEU A 63 -34.46 -24.58 13.20
CA LEU A 63 -34.81 -23.21 13.36
C LEU A 63 -33.51 -22.35 13.18
N TYR A 64 -33.55 -21.37 12.27
CA TYR A 64 -32.39 -20.52 12.04
C TYR A 64 -32.73 -19.09 11.56
N ASN A 65 -31.81 -18.17 11.73
CA ASN A 65 -31.96 -16.76 11.38
C ASN A 65 -33.19 -16.12 12.06
N CYS A 66 -33.49 -16.51 13.29
CA CYS A 66 -34.65 -16.01 14.04
C CYS A 66 -34.20 -15.15 15.22
N PHE A 67 -35.06 -14.25 15.66
CA PHE A 67 -34.74 -13.44 16.81
C PHE A 67 -35.94 -13.12 17.71
N ASN A 68 -35.63 -12.84 18.96
CA ASN A 68 -36.61 -12.35 19.95
C ASN A 68 -36.09 -11.13 20.69
N THR A 69 -36.94 -10.11 20.82
CA THR A 69 -36.67 -8.94 21.63
C THR A 69 -37.76 -8.71 22.71
N GLY A 70 -38.84 -9.46 22.64
CA GLY A 70 -39.94 -9.42 23.64
C GLY A 70 -39.60 -10.25 24.88
N ALA A 71 -40.09 -9.85 26.02
CA ALA A 71 -39.90 -10.61 27.26
C ALA A 71 -40.69 -11.94 27.22
N ILE A 72 -40.07 -13.01 27.72
CA ILE A 72 -40.62 -14.37 27.75
C ILE A 72 -40.81 -14.79 29.22
N SER A 73 -42.01 -15.23 29.56
CA SER A 73 -42.31 -15.72 30.90
C SER A 73 -43.14 -17.00 30.87
N ALA A 74 -42.68 -18.01 31.64
CA ALA A 74 -43.40 -19.28 31.80
C ALA A 74 -43.41 -19.75 33.24
N LYS A 75 -44.45 -20.45 33.64
CA LYS A 75 -44.45 -21.14 34.93
C LYS A 75 -43.40 -22.26 34.93
N GLY A 76 -43.29 -23.06 33.84
CA GLY A 76 -42.37 -24.19 33.74
C GLY A 76 -41.06 -23.81 33.06
N THR A 77 -40.97 -23.92 31.74
CA THR A 77 -39.74 -23.74 30.97
C THR A 77 -39.86 -22.56 30.05
N ALA A 78 -38.91 -21.62 30.13
CA ALA A 78 -38.80 -20.46 29.24
C ALA A 78 -37.54 -20.46 28.40
N GLY A 79 -37.64 -20.16 27.13
CA GLY A 79 -36.50 -19.99 26.23
C GLY A 79 -36.64 -18.72 25.38
N GLY A 80 -35.57 -17.95 25.27
CA GLY A 80 -35.56 -16.72 24.48
C GLY A 80 -35.97 -16.93 23.02
N ILE A 81 -35.60 -18.09 22.45
CA ILE A 81 -35.98 -18.54 21.10
C ILE A 81 -36.87 -19.76 21.18
N VAL A 82 -36.42 -20.83 21.86
CA VAL A 82 -37.13 -22.12 21.97
C VAL A 82 -37.19 -22.52 23.45
N ALA A 83 -38.39 -22.89 23.98
CA ALA A 83 -38.43 -23.37 25.35
C ALA A 83 -37.88 -24.80 25.46
N PHE A 84 -38.25 -25.70 24.54
CA PHE A 84 -37.81 -27.11 24.57
C PHE A 84 -37.34 -27.59 23.20
N LEU A 85 -36.04 -27.96 23.12
CA LEU A 85 -35.41 -28.50 21.90
C LEU A 85 -35.16 -30.01 22.06
N GLN A 86 -35.67 -30.79 21.14
CA GLN A 86 -35.58 -32.24 21.19
C GLN A 86 -35.21 -32.85 19.84
N THR A 87 -34.46 -33.95 19.84
CA THR A 87 -34.12 -34.77 18.69
C THR A 87 -34.64 -36.18 18.92
N PRO A 88 -35.06 -36.95 17.88
CA PRO A 88 -35.40 -38.36 17.96
C PRO A 88 -34.25 -39.21 18.54
N THR A 89 -34.60 -40.29 19.21
CA THR A 89 -33.66 -41.13 19.98
C THR A 89 -32.73 -41.98 19.12
N ALA A 90 -32.93 -42.11 17.82
CA ALA A 90 -32.13 -42.96 16.93
C ALA A 90 -31.82 -42.30 15.58
N GLY A 91 -30.58 -42.01 15.35
CA GLY A 91 -29.80 -42.16 14.11
C GLY A 91 -30.12 -41.34 12.86
N THR A 92 -31.12 -40.46 12.80
CA THR A 92 -31.60 -39.88 11.53
C THR A 92 -31.50 -38.36 11.42
N GLY A 93 -30.61 -37.73 12.11
CA GLY A 93 -30.39 -36.28 12.08
C GLY A 93 -30.58 -35.65 13.45
N LYS A 94 -30.29 -34.35 13.54
CA LYS A 94 -30.30 -33.57 14.78
C LYS A 94 -31.22 -32.39 14.63
N SER A 95 -32.08 -32.14 15.63
CA SER A 95 -32.81 -30.88 15.71
C SER A 95 -31.81 -29.76 16.04
N LEU A 96 -32.00 -28.60 15.39
CA LEU A 96 -31.01 -27.53 15.35
C LEU A 96 -31.64 -26.17 15.61
N VAL A 97 -31.01 -25.37 16.48
CA VAL A 97 -31.19 -23.93 16.58
C VAL A 97 -29.91 -23.26 16.19
N ALA A 98 -29.94 -22.46 15.11
CA ALA A 98 -28.70 -21.84 14.60
C ALA A 98 -28.89 -20.37 14.21
N ASN A 99 -27.83 -19.60 14.34
CA ASN A 99 -27.78 -18.21 13.89
C ASN A 99 -28.98 -17.40 14.39
N CYS A 100 -29.21 -17.38 15.71
CA CYS A 100 -30.35 -16.72 16.36
C CYS A 100 -29.86 -15.77 17.47
N TYR A 101 -30.65 -14.70 17.73
CA TYR A 101 -30.36 -13.85 18.87
C TYR A 101 -31.56 -13.55 19.74
N ASN A 102 -31.29 -13.31 21.03
CA ASN A 102 -32.29 -12.89 22.00
C ASN A 102 -31.79 -11.70 22.84
N THR A 103 -32.60 -10.66 22.91
CA THR A 103 -32.38 -9.51 23.81
C THR A 103 -33.51 -9.32 24.82
N GLY A 104 -34.62 -10.06 24.65
CA GLY A 104 -35.75 -9.98 25.57
C GLY A 104 -35.52 -10.80 26.83
N ASP A 105 -35.86 -10.30 27.98
CA ASP A 105 -35.72 -10.96 29.28
C ASP A 105 -36.47 -12.31 29.32
N VAL A 106 -35.89 -13.32 29.96
CA VAL A 106 -36.46 -14.68 30.04
C VAL A 106 -36.62 -15.10 31.48
N THR A 107 -37.86 -15.42 31.88
CA THR A 107 -38.18 -15.80 33.26
C THR A 107 -38.95 -17.13 33.33
N ALA A 108 -38.51 -18.02 34.21
CA ALA A 108 -39.19 -19.26 34.54
C ALA A 108 -39.43 -19.39 36.06
N ASP A 109 -40.67 -19.68 36.51
CA ASP A 109 -40.96 -19.76 37.94
C ASP A 109 -40.55 -21.10 38.54
N GLU A 110 -40.74 -22.21 37.86
CA GLU A 110 -40.60 -23.55 38.47
C GLU A 110 -39.44 -24.39 37.90
N ASN A 111 -39.18 -24.30 36.59
CA ASN A 111 -38.17 -25.21 35.99
C ASN A 111 -36.96 -24.50 35.45
N THR A 112 -36.92 -24.18 34.16
CA THR A 112 -35.66 -23.74 33.50
C THR A 112 -35.87 -22.51 32.65
N ALA A 113 -34.87 -21.61 32.70
CA ALA A 113 -34.81 -20.44 31.83
C ALA A 113 -33.52 -20.44 31.03
N GLY A 114 -33.59 -20.30 29.69
CA GLY A 114 -32.42 -20.18 28.84
C GLY A 114 -32.49 -19.00 27.91
N GLY A 115 -31.39 -18.29 27.77
CA GLY A 115 -31.32 -17.10 26.93
C GLY A 115 -31.64 -17.36 25.44
N ILE A 116 -31.33 -18.58 24.97
CA ILE A 116 -31.72 -19.09 23.64
C ILE A 116 -32.68 -20.27 23.77
N VAL A 117 -32.28 -21.31 24.48
CA VAL A 117 -33.08 -22.54 24.66
C VAL A 117 -33.30 -22.80 26.14
N GLY A 118 -34.56 -22.96 26.57
CA GLY A 118 -34.89 -23.23 27.98
C GLY A 118 -34.34 -24.59 28.42
N GLN A 119 -34.63 -25.63 27.65
CA GLN A 119 -34.17 -27.00 27.90
C GLN A 119 -33.81 -27.71 26.59
N ILE A 120 -32.63 -28.35 26.56
CA ILE A 120 -32.20 -29.17 25.45
C ILE A 120 -32.25 -30.65 25.86
N ASN A 121 -32.71 -31.51 24.95
CA ASN A 121 -32.75 -32.93 25.14
C ASN A 121 -32.12 -33.67 23.97
N MET A 122 -31.44 -34.80 24.23
CA MET A 122 -30.78 -35.73 23.33
C MET A 122 -30.36 -35.19 21.94
N PHE A 123 -29.09 -35.34 21.58
CA PHE A 123 -28.51 -35.12 20.25
C PHE A 123 -28.82 -33.80 19.53
N SER A 124 -29.57 -32.91 20.15
CA SER A 124 -29.91 -31.60 19.57
C SER A 124 -28.71 -30.65 19.58
N GLU A 125 -28.63 -29.73 18.61
CA GLU A 125 -27.49 -28.81 18.44
C GLU A 125 -27.95 -27.35 18.52
N ILE A 126 -27.04 -26.50 19.06
CA ILE A 126 -27.18 -25.04 19.02
C ILE A 126 -25.89 -24.45 18.48
N LYS A 127 -26.00 -23.65 17.40
CA LYS A 127 -24.83 -23.07 16.73
C LYS A 127 -24.99 -21.57 16.48
N ASN A 128 -23.93 -20.80 16.67
CA ASN A 128 -23.84 -19.40 16.27
C ASN A 128 -24.97 -18.52 16.80
N CYS A 129 -25.33 -18.68 18.06
CA CYS A 129 -26.39 -17.92 18.71
C CYS A 129 -25.84 -16.96 19.76
N VAL A 130 -26.56 -15.83 20.01
CA VAL A 130 -26.15 -14.85 21.00
C VAL A 130 -27.33 -14.37 21.84
N SER A 131 -27.11 -14.20 23.17
CA SER A 131 -28.07 -13.63 24.10
C SER A 131 -27.47 -12.55 24.97
N SER A 132 -28.08 -11.36 24.99
CA SER A 132 -27.78 -10.31 25.99
C SER A 132 -28.91 -10.12 27.02
N ALA A 133 -29.88 -11.02 27.00
CA ALA A 133 -31.05 -11.02 27.86
C ALA A 133 -30.70 -11.24 29.35
N LYS A 134 -31.49 -10.67 30.25
CA LYS A 134 -31.55 -11.13 31.65
C LYS A 134 -32.29 -12.45 31.68
N VAL A 135 -31.69 -13.47 32.26
CA VAL A 135 -32.26 -14.80 32.35
C VAL A 135 -32.41 -15.20 33.80
N SER A 136 -33.65 -15.53 34.20
CA SER A 136 -33.97 -15.84 35.59
C SER A 136 -34.81 -17.12 35.71
N ALA A 137 -34.34 -18.06 36.52
CA ALA A 137 -35.16 -19.20 36.97
C ALA A 137 -35.32 -19.14 38.49
N VAL A 138 -36.53 -19.08 38.99
CA VAL A 138 -36.80 -18.87 40.43
C VAL A 138 -36.42 -20.12 41.24
N LYS A 139 -36.77 -21.33 40.77
CA LYS A 139 -36.62 -22.57 41.55
C LYS A 139 -35.51 -23.49 41.05
N ARG A 140 -35.17 -23.47 39.76
CA ARG A 140 -34.25 -24.46 39.19
C ARG A 140 -33.13 -23.81 38.36
N TYR A 141 -32.92 -24.25 37.13
CA TYR A 141 -31.73 -23.96 36.35
C TYR A 141 -31.93 -22.77 35.44
N ALA A 142 -30.96 -21.88 35.42
CA ALA A 142 -30.87 -20.81 34.42
C ALA A 142 -29.54 -20.87 33.69
N GLY A 143 -29.53 -20.44 32.43
CA GLY A 143 -28.29 -20.34 31.65
C GLY A 143 -28.36 -19.28 30.55
N GLY A 144 -27.25 -18.64 30.27
CA GLY A 144 -27.17 -17.57 29.26
C GLY A 144 -27.53 -18.02 27.86
N ILE A 145 -27.25 -19.27 27.51
CA ILE A 145 -27.65 -19.91 26.25
C ILE A 145 -28.70 -20.99 26.51
N VAL A 146 -28.41 -21.96 27.37
CA VAL A 146 -29.30 -23.09 27.68
C VAL A 146 -29.59 -23.13 29.16
N GLY A 147 -30.87 -23.18 29.55
CA GLY A 147 -31.26 -23.30 30.96
C GLY A 147 -30.89 -24.66 31.55
N ASN A 148 -31.28 -25.75 30.92
CA ASN A 148 -30.95 -27.09 31.33
C ASN A 148 -30.53 -27.98 30.15
N ASN A 149 -29.35 -28.59 30.29
CA ASN A 149 -28.87 -29.60 29.35
C ASN A 149 -29.04 -31.00 29.95
N ASN A 150 -30.13 -31.68 29.63
CA ASN A 150 -30.39 -33.03 30.12
C ASN A 150 -29.49 -34.09 29.50
N ASN A 151 -28.61 -33.74 28.58
CA ASN A 151 -27.78 -34.65 27.84
C ASN A 151 -26.37 -34.80 28.44
N LYS A 152 -26.29 -35.14 29.72
CA LYS A 152 -25.00 -35.25 30.45
C LYS A 152 -24.02 -36.28 29.83
N ASN A 153 -24.53 -37.28 29.12
CA ASN A 153 -23.69 -38.37 28.58
C ASN A 153 -23.35 -38.22 27.09
N ASN A 154 -24.01 -37.30 26.37
CA ASN A 154 -23.73 -36.97 25.00
C ASN A 154 -24.24 -35.55 24.73
N PRO A 155 -23.56 -34.53 25.23
CA PRO A 155 -23.97 -33.16 25.05
C PRO A 155 -23.97 -32.86 23.55
N GLY A 156 -25.14 -32.58 23.01
CA GLY A 156 -25.24 -31.99 21.67
C GLY A 156 -24.38 -30.76 21.66
N PRO A 157 -23.55 -30.54 20.64
CA PRO A 157 -22.62 -29.45 20.65
C PRO A 157 -23.35 -28.09 20.67
N ILE A 158 -23.01 -27.31 21.69
CA ILE A 158 -23.34 -25.88 21.77
C ILE A 158 -22.10 -25.17 21.28
N THR A 159 -22.11 -24.79 19.99
CA THR A 159 -20.90 -24.35 19.32
C THR A 159 -21.00 -22.85 19.00
N ARG A 160 -20.01 -22.06 19.42
CA ARG A 160 -19.93 -20.63 19.16
C ARG A 160 -21.23 -19.89 19.51
N CYS A 161 -21.72 -20.14 20.68
CA CYS A 161 -22.87 -19.46 21.27
C CYS A 161 -22.38 -18.57 22.41
N TYR A 162 -22.88 -17.33 22.45
CA TYR A 162 -22.34 -16.29 23.33
C TYR A 162 -23.44 -15.66 24.18
N TYR A 163 -23.13 -15.34 25.44
CA TYR A 163 -24.06 -14.60 26.29
C TYR A 163 -23.33 -13.53 27.10
N LEU A 164 -24.08 -12.49 27.47
CA LEU A 164 -23.56 -11.41 28.30
C LEU A 164 -23.37 -11.92 29.74
N GLU A 165 -22.17 -11.75 30.27
CA GLU A 165 -21.86 -12.12 31.65
C GLU A 165 -22.73 -11.34 32.67
N ASN A 166 -22.90 -11.90 33.86
CA ASN A 166 -23.67 -11.29 34.96
C ASN A 166 -25.16 -11.04 34.66
N THR A 167 -25.73 -11.67 33.62
CA THR A 167 -27.15 -11.54 33.28
C THR A 167 -28.02 -12.72 33.72
N VAL A 168 -27.42 -13.76 34.32
CA VAL A 168 -28.12 -15.01 34.68
C VAL A 168 -28.30 -15.09 36.19
N THR A 169 -29.54 -15.37 36.60
CA THR A 169 -29.91 -15.65 38.01
C THR A 169 -30.65 -16.99 38.11
N SER A 170 -30.11 -17.91 38.91
CA SER A 170 -30.63 -19.27 39.07
C SER A 170 -31.00 -19.56 40.52
N GLY A 171 -32.16 -20.25 40.71
CA GLY A 171 -32.60 -20.72 42.01
C GLY A 171 -31.85 -21.97 42.49
N SER A 172 -31.15 -22.69 41.62
CA SER A 172 -30.26 -23.80 41.97
C SER A 172 -28.94 -23.67 41.24
N ASP A 173 -28.63 -24.54 40.27
CA ASP A 173 -27.40 -24.51 39.52
C ASP A 173 -27.52 -23.67 38.26
N MET A 174 -26.52 -22.85 37.98
CA MET A 174 -26.41 -22.12 36.73
C MET A 174 -25.80 -23.01 35.65
N ASN A 175 -26.43 -23.04 34.48
CA ASN A 175 -25.85 -23.72 33.33
C ASN A 175 -24.86 -22.76 32.62
N THR A 176 -23.61 -23.15 32.58
CA THR A 176 -22.52 -22.38 31.97
C THR A 176 -22.24 -22.73 30.51
N SER A 177 -23.13 -23.51 29.86
CA SER A 177 -22.95 -23.85 28.44
C SER A 177 -22.99 -22.60 27.56
N GLY A 178 -22.04 -22.50 26.64
CA GLY A 178 -21.79 -21.31 25.81
C GLY A 178 -20.69 -20.43 26.39
N ASN A 179 -20.36 -19.35 25.72
CA ASN A 179 -19.25 -18.48 26.03
C ASN A 179 -19.75 -17.20 26.68
N ALA A 180 -19.39 -16.98 27.95
CA ALA A 180 -19.68 -15.74 28.66
C ALA A 180 -18.76 -14.62 28.14
N LEU A 181 -19.32 -13.47 27.80
CA LEU A 181 -18.60 -12.31 27.29
C LEU A 181 -18.85 -11.08 28.16
N THR A 182 -17.81 -10.28 28.35
CA THR A 182 -17.96 -8.92 28.90
C THR A 182 -18.80 -8.04 27.98
N ALA A 183 -19.30 -6.93 28.47
CA ALA A 183 -20.03 -5.98 27.63
C ALA A 183 -19.18 -5.44 26.48
N GLU A 184 -17.89 -5.21 26.70
CA GLU A 184 -16.95 -4.77 25.67
C GLU A 184 -16.81 -5.81 24.56
N GLN A 185 -16.64 -7.06 24.89
CA GLN A 185 -16.57 -8.17 23.94
C GLN A 185 -17.90 -8.39 23.21
N MET A 186 -19.00 -8.41 23.96
CA MET A 186 -20.36 -8.62 23.42
C MET A 186 -20.75 -7.55 22.39
N TYR A 187 -20.39 -6.30 22.64
CA TYR A 187 -20.72 -5.16 21.75
C TYR A 187 -19.57 -4.81 20.79
N GLY A 188 -18.51 -5.59 20.80
CA GLY A 188 -17.32 -5.41 19.97
C GLY A 188 -17.49 -5.89 18.54
N SER A 189 -16.64 -5.36 17.63
CA SER A 189 -16.60 -5.81 16.22
C SER A 189 -15.99 -7.21 16.06
N ALA A 190 -15.17 -7.66 17.02
CA ALA A 190 -14.57 -8.99 17.02
C ALA A 190 -15.66 -10.09 17.01
N LEU A 191 -16.66 -9.99 17.89
CA LEU A 191 -17.78 -10.95 17.95
C LEU A 191 -18.56 -10.98 16.63
N VAL A 192 -18.89 -9.80 16.08
CA VAL A 192 -19.58 -9.69 14.78
C VAL A 192 -18.82 -10.40 13.67
N THR A 193 -17.49 -10.21 13.63
CA THR A 193 -16.62 -10.83 12.64
C THR A 193 -16.60 -12.36 12.81
N GLU A 194 -16.42 -12.83 14.05
CA GLU A 194 -16.38 -14.26 14.37
C GLU A 194 -17.69 -14.95 14.02
N MET A 195 -18.81 -14.40 14.46
CA MET A 195 -20.14 -14.97 14.18
C MET A 195 -20.48 -14.95 12.69
N SER A 196 -20.12 -13.87 11.97
CA SER A 196 -20.35 -13.79 10.52
C SER A 196 -19.45 -14.75 9.73
N ASN A 197 -18.21 -14.95 10.16
CA ASN A 197 -17.32 -15.91 9.52
C ASN A 197 -17.79 -17.34 9.76
N PHE A 198 -18.22 -17.65 10.98
CA PHE A 198 -18.77 -18.98 11.27
C PHE A 198 -20.08 -19.24 10.51
N ALA A 199 -20.99 -18.27 10.40
CA ALA A 199 -22.18 -18.37 9.53
C ALA A 199 -21.78 -18.64 8.07
N GLY A 200 -20.78 -17.93 7.54
CA GLY A 200 -20.26 -18.16 6.18
C GLY A 200 -19.62 -19.53 5.99
N TYR A 201 -18.92 -20.06 6.99
CA TYR A 201 -18.40 -21.42 6.96
C TYR A 201 -19.52 -22.46 6.95
N LEU A 202 -20.54 -22.30 7.80
CA LEU A 202 -21.71 -23.18 7.82
C LEU A 202 -22.46 -23.14 6.48
N ASN A 203 -22.60 -21.99 5.85
CA ASN A 203 -23.20 -21.86 4.51
C ASN A 203 -22.45 -22.71 3.47
N ASN A 204 -21.13 -22.78 3.55
CA ASN A 204 -20.34 -23.63 2.65
C ASN A 204 -20.52 -25.13 2.91
N LYS A 205 -20.64 -25.52 4.19
CA LYS A 205 -20.66 -26.93 4.59
C LYS A 205 -22.06 -27.55 4.60
N GLU A 206 -23.07 -26.79 4.97
CA GLU A 206 -24.44 -27.26 5.20
C GLU A 206 -25.41 -26.81 4.10
N LEU A 207 -24.95 -26.09 3.08
CA LEU A 207 -25.74 -25.52 1.98
C LEU A 207 -26.96 -24.71 2.48
N THR A 208 -26.79 -24.00 3.60
CA THR A 208 -27.80 -23.15 4.23
C THR A 208 -27.56 -21.69 3.86
N SER A 209 -28.49 -20.82 4.24
CA SER A 209 -28.40 -19.37 4.01
C SER A 209 -28.42 -18.64 5.35
N TYR A 210 -27.42 -18.88 6.19
CA TYR A 210 -27.24 -18.14 7.44
C TYR A 210 -26.92 -16.69 7.15
N LEU A 211 -27.62 -15.78 7.86
CA LEU A 211 -27.46 -14.35 7.66
C LEU A 211 -26.19 -13.82 8.30
N GLN A 212 -25.68 -12.73 7.72
CA GLN A 212 -24.54 -11.99 8.23
C GLN A 212 -24.94 -11.22 9.51
N TRP A 213 -24.07 -11.23 10.48
CA TRP A 213 -24.16 -10.42 11.69
C TRP A 213 -23.66 -9.00 11.46
N VAL A 214 -24.29 -8.04 12.10
CA VAL A 214 -23.86 -6.64 12.07
C VAL A 214 -23.75 -6.08 13.48
N LYS A 215 -22.85 -5.09 13.65
CA LYS A 215 -22.66 -4.39 14.90
C LYS A 215 -23.81 -3.42 15.14
N VAL A 216 -24.35 -3.46 16.37
CA VAL A 216 -25.33 -2.50 16.87
C VAL A 216 -24.70 -1.74 18.03
N ALA A 217 -24.85 -0.42 18.05
CA ALA A 217 -24.29 0.40 19.12
C ALA A 217 -24.91 0.02 20.48
N ASN A 218 -24.05 -0.30 21.45
CA ASN A 218 -24.42 -0.66 22.81
C ASN A 218 -25.46 -1.82 22.93
N SER A 219 -25.45 -2.74 21.97
CA SER A 219 -26.32 -3.92 21.95
C SER A 219 -25.58 -5.12 21.39
N CYS A 220 -26.12 -6.33 21.64
CA CYS A 220 -25.54 -7.52 21.01
C CYS A 220 -25.70 -7.45 19.49
N PRO A 221 -24.84 -8.19 18.74
CA PRO A 221 -24.97 -8.32 17.30
C PRO A 221 -26.39 -8.76 16.88
N ASN A 222 -26.85 -8.23 15.74
CA ASN A 222 -28.09 -8.67 15.10
C ASN A 222 -27.88 -8.88 13.58
N PHE A 223 -28.93 -9.17 12.84
CA PHE A 223 -28.88 -9.28 11.38
C PHE A 223 -28.99 -7.91 10.73
N ASP A 224 -28.39 -7.74 9.54
CA ASP A 224 -28.58 -6.51 8.78
C ASP A 224 -30.04 -6.37 8.28
N ALA A 225 -30.45 -5.13 8.07
CA ALA A 225 -31.83 -4.83 7.63
C ALA A 225 -32.15 -5.40 6.23
N LYS A 226 -31.15 -5.82 5.48
CA LYS A 226 -31.29 -6.39 4.14
C LYS A 226 -31.33 -7.92 4.15
N ASN A 227 -31.18 -8.55 5.31
CA ASN A 227 -31.06 -10.00 5.47
C ASN A 227 -29.96 -10.59 4.55
N THR A 228 -28.81 -9.94 4.50
CA THR A 228 -27.68 -10.38 3.66
C THR A 228 -27.15 -11.73 4.15
N VAL A 229 -27.01 -12.68 3.25
CA VAL A 229 -26.40 -13.98 3.54
C VAL A 229 -24.93 -13.80 3.84
N ALA A 230 -24.43 -14.45 4.87
CA ALA A 230 -23.03 -14.37 5.24
C ALA A 230 -22.13 -14.90 4.11
N ALA A 231 -21.15 -14.10 3.71
CA ALA A 231 -20.19 -14.48 2.68
C ALA A 231 -19.38 -15.71 3.11
N SER A 232 -19.05 -16.57 2.16
CA SER A 232 -18.28 -17.80 2.35
C SER A 232 -17.03 -17.56 3.20
N ALA A 233 -16.82 -18.43 4.17
CA ALA A 233 -15.63 -18.46 5.00
C ALA A 233 -15.05 -19.87 5.10
N TYR A 234 -13.78 -19.96 5.45
CA TYR A 234 -12.94 -21.13 5.37
C TYR A 234 -12.15 -21.30 6.66
N ILE A 235 -11.66 -22.47 6.94
CA ILE A 235 -10.82 -22.73 8.11
C ILE A 235 -9.42 -22.17 7.87
N LEU A 236 -8.91 -21.43 8.86
CA LEU A 236 -7.49 -21.10 8.97
C LEU A 236 -6.90 -22.01 10.05
N SER A 237 -5.99 -22.89 9.65
CA SER A 237 -5.22 -23.75 10.53
C SER A 237 -3.73 -23.36 10.48
N VAL A 238 -3.08 -23.37 11.63
CA VAL A 238 -1.65 -23.11 11.73
C VAL A 238 -1.01 -24.32 12.38
N LYS A 239 -0.01 -24.90 11.70
CA LYS A 239 0.77 -26.01 12.24
C LYS A 239 1.68 -25.51 13.37
N GLU A 240 1.89 -26.37 14.36
CA GLU A 240 2.86 -26.09 15.41
C GLU A 240 4.26 -26.00 14.79
N PRO A 241 4.97 -24.89 14.93
CA PRO A 241 6.26 -24.72 14.33
C PRO A 241 7.37 -25.44 15.09
N GLU A 242 8.41 -25.83 14.38
CA GLU A 242 9.69 -26.22 14.97
C GLU A 242 10.57 -24.98 15.15
N HIS A 243 11.41 -24.92 16.18
CA HIS A 243 12.43 -23.91 16.44
C HIS A 243 11.93 -22.47 16.65
N GLY A 244 10.76 -22.34 17.24
CA GLY A 244 10.21 -21.04 17.61
C GLY A 244 8.74 -21.10 17.98
N LYS A 245 8.17 -19.93 18.24
CA LYS A 245 6.75 -19.74 18.57
C LYS A 245 6.15 -18.66 17.72
N TYR A 246 4.84 -18.69 17.61
CA TYR A 246 4.08 -17.61 16.97
C TYR A 246 2.90 -17.17 17.83
N GLU A 247 2.48 -15.93 17.60
CA GLU A 247 1.20 -15.40 18.03
C GLU A 247 0.46 -14.86 16.81
N LEU A 248 -0.82 -15.18 16.68
CA LEU A 248 -1.65 -14.65 15.58
C LEU A 248 -2.11 -13.23 15.95
N VAL A 249 -1.58 -12.24 15.22
CA VAL A 249 -1.91 -10.81 15.41
C VAL A 249 -3.19 -10.45 14.67
N LYS A 250 -3.38 -11.01 13.47
CA LYS A 250 -4.59 -10.87 12.66
C LYS A 250 -4.96 -12.22 12.01
N PRO A 251 -6.24 -12.57 11.92
CA PRO A 251 -7.38 -11.90 12.56
C PRO A 251 -7.31 -11.93 14.09
N VAL A 252 -8.01 -11.00 14.74
CA VAL A 252 -8.06 -10.93 16.20
C VAL A 252 -8.55 -12.27 16.77
N ALA A 253 -8.01 -12.66 17.93
CA ALA A 253 -8.25 -13.91 18.61
C ALA A 253 -9.74 -14.32 18.68
N VAL A 254 -9.98 -15.62 18.57
CA VAL A 254 -11.29 -16.26 18.75
C VAL A 254 -11.83 -15.97 20.14
N LEU A 255 -13.06 -15.50 20.23
CA LEU A 255 -13.76 -15.27 21.50
C LEU A 255 -14.39 -16.54 22.07
N ALA A 256 -14.58 -17.56 21.24
CA ALA A 256 -15.11 -18.84 21.66
C ALA A 256 -14.11 -19.60 22.53
N GLN A 257 -14.53 -19.97 23.75
CA GLN A 257 -13.75 -20.83 24.65
C GLN A 257 -13.94 -22.33 24.34
N ASP A 258 -14.98 -22.68 23.60
CA ASP A 258 -15.35 -24.02 23.20
C ASP A 258 -14.68 -24.50 21.88
N SER A 259 -13.97 -23.61 21.19
CA SER A 259 -13.30 -23.93 19.92
C SER A 259 -12.19 -22.93 19.59
N THR A 260 -11.02 -23.44 19.27
CA THR A 260 -9.85 -22.66 18.81
C THR A 260 -9.81 -22.49 17.28
N THR A 261 -10.78 -23.08 16.55
CA THR A 261 -10.83 -22.99 15.09
C THR A 261 -11.08 -21.55 14.64
N ILE A 262 -10.28 -21.07 13.73
CA ILE A 262 -10.40 -19.71 13.17
C ILE A 262 -11.06 -19.81 11.79
N PHE A 263 -12.07 -18.98 11.55
CA PHE A 263 -12.72 -18.88 10.26
C PHE A 263 -12.41 -17.55 9.60
N VAL A 264 -12.04 -17.58 8.33
CA VAL A 264 -11.62 -16.41 7.54
C VAL A 264 -12.36 -16.35 6.21
N LYS A 265 -12.68 -15.15 5.76
CA LYS A 265 -13.20 -14.90 4.40
C LYS A 265 -12.04 -14.74 3.42
N LYS A 266 -12.33 -14.84 2.13
CA LYS A 266 -11.38 -14.42 1.09
C LYS A 266 -10.90 -12.98 1.35
N ASN A 267 -9.62 -12.74 1.10
CA ASN A 267 -8.97 -11.43 1.28
C ASN A 267 -8.84 -10.95 2.74
N THR A 268 -9.01 -11.85 3.72
CA THR A 268 -8.72 -11.53 5.13
C THR A 268 -7.22 -11.38 5.31
N ALA A 269 -6.78 -10.31 5.96
CA ALA A 269 -5.39 -10.16 6.36
C ALA A 269 -5.05 -11.12 7.50
N VAL A 270 -3.98 -11.88 7.33
CA VAL A 270 -3.40 -12.77 8.35
C VAL A 270 -2.00 -12.27 8.66
N GLU A 271 -1.68 -12.10 9.94
CA GLU A 271 -0.40 -11.56 10.40
C GLU A 271 0.04 -12.28 11.67
N PHE A 272 1.31 -12.65 11.73
CA PHE A 272 1.93 -13.34 12.86
C PHE A 272 2.99 -12.48 13.53
N ALA A 273 3.00 -12.46 14.86
CA ALA A 273 4.20 -12.14 15.63
C ALA A 273 4.98 -13.44 15.86
N THR A 274 6.26 -13.44 15.59
CA THR A 274 7.11 -14.64 15.65
C THR A 274 8.22 -14.47 16.67
N THR A 275 8.50 -15.54 17.43
CA THR A 275 9.57 -15.58 18.43
C THR A 275 10.44 -16.81 18.12
N PRO A 276 11.55 -16.65 17.38
CA PRO A 276 12.47 -17.74 17.09
C PRO A 276 13.17 -18.23 18.37
N ASP A 277 13.53 -19.51 18.39
CA ASP A 277 14.43 -20.06 19.39
C ASP A 277 15.86 -19.51 19.21
N GLU A 278 16.72 -19.67 20.22
CA GLU A 278 18.10 -19.16 20.19
C GLU A 278 18.87 -19.73 18.98
N GLY A 279 19.45 -18.84 18.18
CA GLY A 279 20.19 -19.18 16.96
C GLY A 279 19.34 -19.32 15.69
N TYR A 280 18.03 -19.36 15.82
CA TYR A 280 17.11 -19.42 14.69
C TYR A 280 16.60 -18.04 14.31
N VAL A 281 16.03 -17.93 13.13
CA VAL A 281 15.32 -16.73 12.64
C VAL A 281 13.99 -17.15 12.03
N PHE A 282 13.00 -16.26 12.09
CA PHE A 282 11.81 -16.44 11.26
C PHE A 282 12.25 -16.40 9.79
N TYR A 283 11.88 -17.42 9.03
CA TYR A 283 12.27 -17.50 7.64
C TYR A 283 11.12 -17.09 6.70
N ALA A 284 10.00 -17.79 6.77
CA ALA A 284 8.87 -17.53 5.88
C ALA A 284 7.59 -18.14 6.44
N LEU A 285 6.50 -17.86 5.78
CA LEU A 285 5.25 -18.62 5.89
C LEU A 285 5.17 -19.58 4.70
N ARG A 286 4.66 -20.80 4.94
CA ARG A 286 4.19 -21.67 3.88
C ARG A 286 2.68 -21.73 3.96
N VAL A 287 1.97 -21.36 2.89
CA VAL A 287 0.52 -21.30 2.86
C VAL A 287 0.00 -22.33 1.83
N ASN A 288 -0.75 -23.30 2.29
CA ASN A 288 -1.25 -24.41 1.47
C ASN A 288 -0.14 -25.14 0.67
N GLY A 289 1.03 -25.29 1.27
CA GLY A 289 2.19 -25.91 0.65
C GLY A 289 3.10 -24.95 -0.13
N ASP A 290 2.62 -23.76 -0.48
CA ASP A 290 3.38 -22.76 -1.23
C ASP A 290 4.19 -21.85 -0.29
N LEU A 291 5.50 -21.77 -0.51
CA LEU A 291 6.37 -20.86 0.23
C LEU A 291 6.04 -19.42 -0.15
N GLN A 292 5.78 -18.60 0.87
CA GLN A 292 5.53 -17.18 0.67
C GLN A 292 6.84 -16.40 0.61
N THR A 293 6.75 -15.10 0.30
CA THR A 293 7.92 -14.22 0.30
C THR A 293 8.62 -14.28 1.65
N GLU A 294 9.92 -14.44 1.61
CA GLU A 294 10.78 -14.56 2.78
C GLU A 294 10.69 -13.34 3.69
N TYR A 295 10.80 -13.58 4.99
CA TYR A 295 10.73 -12.57 6.06
C TYR A 295 9.42 -11.74 6.08
N VAL A 296 8.39 -12.20 5.37
CA VAL A 296 7.06 -11.60 5.42
C VAL A 296 6.15 -12.46 6.28
N ASN A 297 5.78 -11.93 7.43
CA ASN A 297 4.96 -12.59 8.44
C ASN A 297 3.44 -12.40 8.24
N ASN A 298 3.03 -11.97 7.07
CA ASN A 298 1.62 -11.70 6.77
C ASN A 298 1.28 -12.06 5.32
N PHE A 299 -0.01 -12.32 5.10
CA PHE A 299 -0.57 -12.58 3.77
C PHE A 299 -2.07 -12.28 3.75
N ARG A 300 -2.71 -12.42 2.59
CA ARG A 300 -4.16 -12.36 2.44
C ARG A 300 -4.70 -13.70 1.97
N THR A 301 -5.77 -14.14 2.62
CA THR A 301 -6.40 -15.43 2.34
C THR A 301 -7.01 -15.47 0.93
N ALA A 302 -6.85 -16.61 0.26
CA ALA A 302 -7.55 -16.98 -0.97
C ALA A 302 -8.92 -17.62 -0.65
N THR A 303 -9.56 -18.18 -1.64
CA THR A 303 -10.77 -19.02 -1.50
C THR A 303 -10.36 -20.44 -1.15
N GLY A 304 -10.96 -21.02 -0.12
CA GLY A 304 -10.65 -22.39 0.37
C GLY A 304 -10.08 -22.37 1.78
N ASP A 305 -9.99 -23.55 2.38
CA ASP A 305 -9.35 -23.76 3.67
C ASP A 305 -7.86 -23.40 3.56
N VAL A 306 -7.30 -22.79 4.58
CA VAL A 306 -5.95 -22.26 4.60
C VAL A 306 -5.15 -22.97 5.68
N GLU A 307 -4.11 -23.67 5.26
CA GLU A 307 -3.12 -24.26 6.16
C GLU A 307 -1.85 -23.40 6.13
N VAL A 308 -1.34 -23.05 7.29
CA VAL A 308 -0.13 -22.21 7.44
C VAL A 308 0.92 -22.95 8.25
N GLU A 309 2.14 -22.96 7.75
CA GLU A 309 3.33 -23.32 8.53
C GLU A 309 4.16 -22.06 8.74
N VAL A 310 4.52 -21.80 9.99
CA VAL A 310 5.47 -20.73 10.35
C VAL A 310 6.85 -21.36 10.41
N LEU A 311 7.73 -20.95 9.50
CA LEU A 311 9.04 -21.58 9.32
C LEU A 311 10.13 -20.77 10.01
N PHE A 312 10.92 -21.47 10.80
CA PHE A 312 12.16 -20.96 11.40
C PHE A 312 13.35 -21.75 10.85
N SER A 313 14.47 -21.08 10.66
CA SER A 313 15.68 -21.72 10.16
C SER A 313 16.93 -21.16 10.80
N LEU A 314 18.01 -21.92 10.73
CA LEU A 314 19.35 -21.38 10.95
C LEU A 314 19.68 -20.50 9.75
N PRO A 315 19.96 -19.19 9.92
CA PRO A 315 20.34 -18.32 8.82
C PRO A 315 21.73 -18.75 8.34
N ARG A 316 21.81 -19.35 7.16
CA ARG A 316 23.09 -19.40 6.47
C ARG A 316 23.41 -18.02 5.94
N ARG A 317 24.66 -17.62 6.08
CA ARG A 317 25.14 -16.32 5.67
C ARG A 317 26.23 -16.48 4.61
N TRP A 318 26.31 -15.51 3.74
CA TRP A 318 27.31 -15.47 2.69
C TRP A 318 28.75 -15.45 3.23
N ASP A 319 29.02 -14.83 4.38
CA ASP A 319 30.35 -14.83 5.02
C ASP A 319 30.81 -16.23 5.45
N GLN A 320 29.90 -17.16 5.73
CA GLN A 320 30.21 -18.55 6.09
C GLN A 320 30.76 -19.36 4.92
N VAL A 321 30.56 -18.91 3.69
CA VAL A 321 31.05 -19.52 2.46
C VAL A 321 32.15 -18.68 1.78
N ALA A 322 32.61 -17.62 2.43
CA ALA A 322 33.64 -16.73 1.91
C ALA A 322 34.93 -17.45 1.57
N SER A 323 35.25 -18.55 2.27
CA SER A 323 36.43 -19.40 1.96
C SER A 323 36.31 -20.21 0.65
N GLU A 324 35.12 -20.27 0.05
CA GLU A 324 34.91 -20.88 -1.26
C GLU A 324 35.38 -19.96 -2.42
N ALA A 325 35.59 -18.66 -2.13
CA ALA A 325 36.00 -17.68 -3.13
C ALA A 325 37.40 -17.95 -3.69
N VAL A 326 37.52 -17.90 -5.01
CA VAL A 326 38.77 -18.21 -5.76
C VAL A 326 39.30 -16.92 -6.40
N ALA A 327 40.53 -16.55 -6.05
CA ALA A 327 41.24 -15.43 -6.67
C ALA A 327 41.41 -15.64 -8.19
N GLY A 328 41.14 -14.58 -8.96
CA GLY A 328 41.15 -14.61 -10.42
C GLY A 328 39.80 -15.07 -11.03
N THR A 329 38.90 -15.65 -10.23
CA THR A 329 37.55 -16.07 -10.67
C THR A 329 36.50 -15.23 -9.99
N ASP A 330 36.48 -15.18 -8.67
CA ASP A 330 35.47 -14.51 -7.90
C ASP A 330 35.83 -13.06 -7.53
N TYR A 331 37.16 -12.84 -7.37
CA TYR A 331 37.74 -11.53 -7.15
C TYR A 331 39.15 -11.45 -7.70
N ALA A 332 39.64 -10.24 -7.94
CA ALA A 332 41.06 -9.98 -8.25
C ALA A 332 41.62 -8.93 -7.27
N GLU A 333 42.87 -9.14 -6.83
CA GLU A 333 43.64 -8.11 -6.14
C GLU A 333 44.27 -7.17 -7.16
N THR A 334 44.19 -5.87 -6.92
CA THR A 334 44.79 -4.82 -7.76
C THR A 334 45.80 -4.02 -6.95
N GLU A 335 46.54 -3.13 -7.60
CA GLU A 335 47.48 -2.22 -6.90
C GLU A 335 46.76 -1.30 -5.89
N THR A 336 45.48 -1.00 -6.13
CA THR A 336 44.67 -0.05 -5.31
C THR A 336 43.61 -0.74 -4.46
N GLY A 337 43.42 -2.07 -4.58
CA GLY A 337 42.37 -2.76 -3.80
C GLY A 337 41.90 -4.05 -4.43
N TYR A 338 40.59 -4.13 -4.72
CA TYR A 338 39.92 -5.36 -5.18
C TYR A 338 38.92 -5.11 -6.30
N GLU A 339 38.89 -6.01 -7.28
CA GLU A 339 37.78 -6.15 -8.23
C GLU A 339 36.97 -7.38 -7.89
N ILE A 340 35.64 -7.24 -7.90
CA ILE A 340 34.68 -8.26 -7.49
C ILE A 340 33.86 -8.70 -8.70
N HIS A 341 33.89 -10.01 -8.98
CA HIS A 341 33.27 -10.59 -10.16
C HIS A 341 31.99 -11.38 -9.84
N THR A 342 31.87 -11.93 -8.61
CA THR A 342 30.79 -12.83 -8.22
C THR A 342 30.34 -12.58 -6.78
N PRO A 343 29.17 -13.16 -6.36
CA PRO A 343 28.73 -13.13 -4.96
C PRO A 343 29.77 -13.66 -3.95
N LEU A 344 30.54 -14.68 -4.30
CA LEU A 344 31.61 -15.23 -3.45
C LEU A 344 32.74 -14.22 -3.25
N GLY A 345 33.10 -13.49 -4.30
CA GLY A 345 34.08 -12.40 -4.20
C GLY A 345 33.60 -11.29 -3.25
N LEU A 346 32.34 -10.93 -3.31
CA LEU A 346 31.76 -9.94 -2.37
C LEU A 346 31.72 -10.48 -0.93
N ALA A 347 31.36 -11.76 -0.73
CA ALA A 347 31.42 -12.45 0.55
C ALA A 347 32.85 -12.49 1.13
N TYR A 348 33.86 -12.69 0.29
CA TYR A 348 35.26 -12.66 0.70
C TYR A 348 35.67 -11.28 1.27
N ILE A 349 35.27 -10.18 0.63
CA ILE A 349 35.54 -8.84 1.14
C ILE A 349 34.78 -8.63 2.48
N THR A 350 33.57 -9.13 2.57
CA THR A 350 32.77 -9.07 3.82
C THR A 350 33.49 -9.77 4.96
N ASP A 351 34.00 -10.97 4.74
CA ASP A 351 34.73 -11.73 5.73
C ASP A 351 36.08 -11.04 6.09
N LYS A 352 36.81 -10.52 5.13
CA LYS A 352 38.04 -9.74 5.38
C LYS A 352 37.79 -8.55 6.31
N VAL A 353 36.70 -7.81 6.10
CA VAL A 353 36.34 -6.66 6.94
C VAL A 353 35.86 -7.12 8.30
N ASN A 354 34.87 -8.01 8.33
CA ASN A 354 34.12 -8.33 9.54
C ASN A 354 34.89 -9.30 10.47
N ASN A 355 35.57 -10.28 9.93
CA ASN A 355 36.30 -11.29 10.67
C ASN A 355 37.83 -11.05 10.62
N GLY A 356 38.39 -10.77 9.43
CA GLY A 356 39.82 -10.51 9.27
C GLY A 356 40.33 -9.18 9.85
N GLY A 357 39.41 -8.19 10.03
CA GLY A 357 39.76 -6.87 10.58
C GLY A 357 40.47 -5.95 9.60
N ASP A 358 40.52 -6.28 8.29
CA ASP A 358 40.98 -5.39 7.23
C ASP A 358 39.86 -4.42 6.84
N MET A 359 39.88 -3.24 7.42
CA MET A 359 38.84 -2.22 7.23
C MET A 359 38.87 -1.57 5.83
N MET A 360 39.71 -2.04 4.91
CA MET A 360 39.90 -1.52 3.55
C MET A 360 40.38 -0.05 3.47
N ALA A 361 40.97 0.48 4.53
CA ALA A 361 41.42 1.88 4.55
C ALA A 361 42.43 2.19 3.42
N GLY A 362 42.09 3.19 2.59
CA GLY A 362 42.90 3.57 1.41
C GLY A 362 42.84 2.58 0.25
N LYS A 363 41.95 1.60 0.31
CA LYS A 363 41.71 0.63 -0.77
C LYS A 363 40.41 0.93 -1.49
N GLN A 364 40.35 0.59 -2.78
CA GLN A 364 39.12 0.61 -3.56
C GLN A 364 38.61 -0.83 -3.74
N VAL A 365 37.32 -1.01 -3.54
CA VAL A 365 36.58 -2.25 -3.88
C VAL A 365 35.62 -1.90 -5.01
N ALA A 366 35.76 -2.54 -6.17
CA ALA A 366 34.95 -2.22 -7.33
C ALA A 366 34.25 -3.48 -7.87
N LEU A 367 33.00 -3.34 -8.26
CA LEU A 367 32.25 -4.38 -8.97
C LEU A 367 32.65 -4.39 -10.45
N THR A 368 32.66 -5.56 -11.07
CA THR A 368 32.87 -5.73 -12.51
C THR A 368 31.70 -6.43 -13.20
N ALA A 369 30.73 -6.86 -12.43
CA ALA A 369 29.51 -7.50 -12.91
C ALA A 369 28.38 -7.28 -11.89
N ASP A 370 27.15 -7.51 -12.31
CA ASP A 370 26.01 -7.61 -11.41
C ASP A 370 26.19 -8.77 -10.44
N ILE A 371 25.90 -8.54 -9.18
CA ILE A 371 26.02 -9.54 -8.11
C ILE A 371 24.63 -10.02 -7.72
N ASP A 372 24.30 -11.26 -8.05
CA ASP A 372 23.04 -11.90 -7.64
C ASP A 372 23.27 -12.76 -6.39
N LEU A 373 22.70 -12.32 -5.26
CA LEU A 373 22.84 -13.00 -3.98
C LEU A 373 21.81 -14.13 -3.79
N THR A 374 21.21 -14.63 -4.87
CA THR A 374 20.35 -15.81 -4.82
C THR A 374 21.20 -17.07 -4.58
N ARG A 375 21.12 -17.61 -3.38
CA ARG A 375 21.68 -18.92 -3.03
C ARG A 375 20.82 -19.53 -1.94
N GLU A 376 20.54 -20.81 -2.06
CA GLU A 376 19.77 -21.57 -1.09
C GLU A 376 20.61 -22.70 -0.50
N ASN A 377 20.30 -23.10 0.72
CA ASN A 377 20.84 -24.31 1.32
C ASN A 377 20.13 -25.56 0.78
N ALA A 378 20.49 -26.75 1.30
CA ALA A 378 19.89 -28.01 0.88
C ALA A 378 18.36 -28.11 1.18
N ASP A 379 17.86 -27.27 2.08
CA ASP A 379 16.46 -27.24 2.49
C ASP A 379 15.66 -26.16 1.74
N GLY A 380 16.27 -25.50 0.72
CA GLY A 380 15.66 -24.43 -0.05
C GLY A 380 15.59 -23.10 0.70
N ILE A 381 16.43 -22.91 1.71
CA ILE A 381 16.47 -21.69 2.53
C ILE A 381 17.51 -20.75 1.96
N ALA A 382 17.09 -19.54 1.65
CA ALA A 382 17.96 -18.50 1.09
C ALA A 382 19.05 -18.07 2.07
N PHE A 383 20.23 -17.78 1.54
CA PHE A 383 21.34 -17.22 2.31
C PHE A 383 21.05 -15.75 2.64
N THR A 384 21.35 -15.36 3.87
CA THR A 384 21.29 -13.96 4.28
C THR A 384 22.64 -13.26 4.04
N TRP A 385 22.57 -11.97 3.79
CA TRP A 385 23.74 -11.12 3.67
C TRP A 385 24.16 -10.58 5.04
N LEU A 386 25.40 -10.74 5.41
CA LEU A 386 26.00 -10.05 6.54
C LEU A 386 26.50 -8.68 6.06
N PRO A 387 25.99 -7.55 6.58
CA PRO A 387 26.46 -6.24 6.14
C PRO A 387 27.96 -6.04 6.30
N ILE A 388 28.58 -5.39 5.31
CA ILE A 388 30.01 -5.09 5.34
C ILE A 388 30.29 -4.03 6.40
N GLY A 389 31.06 -4.36 7.42
CA GLY A 389 31.45 -3.45 8.49
C GLY A 389 30.48 -3.35 9.65
N SER A 390 31.02 -3.18 10.83
CA SER A 390 30.32 -2.96 12.11
C SER A 390 30.87 -1.73 12.81
N SER A 391 30.31 -1.34 13.95
CA SER A 391 30.83 -0.21 14.74
C SER A 391 32.28 -0.39 15.22
N SER A 392 32.73 -1.63 15.44
CA SER A 392 34.09 -1.94 15.86
C SER A 392 35.05 -2.26 14.70
N LYS A 393 34.50 -2.70 13.56
CA LYS A 393 35.22 -3.06 12.33
C LYS A 393 34.55 -2.39 11.14
N ASN A 394 34.56 -1.06 11.15
CA ASN A 394 33.88 -0.26 10.13
C ASN A 394 34.61 -0.33 8.78
N PHE A 395 33.84 -0.25 7.70
CA PHE A 395 34.40 -0.14 6.37
C PHE A 395 34.96 1.28 6.17
N LYS A 396 36.21 1.36 5.72
CA LYS A 396 36.96 2.63 5.52
C LYS A 396 37.50 2.81 4.12
N GLY A 397 37.22 1.90 3.21
CA GLY A 397 37.64 1.97 1.82
C GLY A 397 36.61 2.71 0.97
N ALA A 398 37.01 2.99 -0.28
CA ALA A 398 36.05 3.36 -1.32
C ALA A 398 35.39 2.12 -1.91
N PHE A 399 34.08 2.21 -2.19
CA PHE A 399 33.35 1.19 -2.94
C PHE A 399 32.75 1.79 -4.19
N ASP A 400 33.04 1.19 -5.34
CA ASP A 400 32.52 1.61 -6.63
C ASP A 400 31.77 0.47 -7.30
N GLY A 401 30.45 0.58 -7.38
CA GLY A 401 29.60 -0.38 -8.09
C GLY A 401 29.76 -0.33 -9.61
N ARG A 402 30.41 0.69 -10.18
CA ARG A 402 30.57 0.90 -11.63
C ARG A 402 29.25 0.79 -12.42
N GLY A 403 28.13 1.11 -11.79
CA GLY A 403 26.78 0.99 -12.35
C GLY A 403 26.16 -0.41 -12.27
N HIS A 404 26.84 -1.37 -11.66
CA HIS A 404 26.32 -2.71 -11.44
C HIS A 404 25.33 -2.76 -10.26
N SER A 405 24.49 -3.80 -10.27
CA SER A 405 23.50 -4.06 -9.22
C SER A 405 23.94 -5.17 -8.27
N VAL A 406 23.53 -5.03 -7.01
CA VAL A 406 23.46 -6.15 -6.05
C VAL A 406 22.00 -6.54 -5.91
N LYS A 407 21.68 -7.79 -6.31
CA LYS A 407 20.30 -8.29 -6.42
C LYS A 407 20.00 -9.33 -5.35
N ASN A 408 18.72 -9.40 -4.95
CA ASN A 408 18.22 -10.44 -4.07
C ASN A 408 18.95 -10.50 -2.71
N MET A 409 19.37 -9.35 -2.21
CA MET A 409 20.05 -9.20 -0.93
C MET A 409 19.08 -9.31 0.23
N LEU A 410 19.23 -10.35 1.06
CA LEU A 410 18.40 -10.57 2.25
C LEU A 410 19.20 -10.28 3.51
N VAL A 411 18.88 -9.18 4.20
CA VAL A 411 19.55 -8.77 5.44
C VAL A 411 18.63 -8.95 6.63
N ASN A 412 19.08 -9.70 7.64
CA ASN A 412 18.52 -9.67 8.97
C ASN A 412 19.59 -9.12 9.94
N ALA A 413 19.53 -7.83 10.22
CA ALA A 413 20.53 -7.13 11.03
C ALA A 413 20.37 -7.35 12.54
N GLY A 414 19.25 -7.95 12.99
CA GLY A 414 18.95 -8.07 14.41
C GLY A 414 19.00 -6.70 15.10
N THR A 415 19.88 -6.54 16.09
CA THR A 415 20.13 -5.26 16.79
C THR A 415 21.27 -4.44 16.16
N GLY A 416 21.88 -4.93 15.07
CA GLY A 416 23.00 -4.31 14.39
C GLY A 416 22.60 -3.26 13.34
N TYR A 417 23.52 -3.00 12.46
CA TYR A 417 23.35 -2.09 11.31
C TYR A 417 23.05 -2.90 10.05
N GLY A 418 22.03 -2.52 9.27
CA GLY A 418 21.56 -3.28 8.12
C GLY A 418 21.68 -2.54 6.79
N GLY A 419 22.12 -3.25 5.74
CA GLY A 419 22.28 -2.79 4.38
C GLY A 419 23.33 -3.61 3.64
N LEU A 420 23.73 -3.18 2.45
CA LEU A 420 24.94 -3.72 1.81
C LEU A 420 26.13 -3.52 2.75
N PHE A 421 26.21 -2.33 3.34
CA PHE A 421 27.14 -1.98 4.41
C PHE A 421 26.39 -1.82 5.75
N GLY A 422 27.01 -2.30 6.83
CA GLY A 422 26.53 -2.04 8.18
C GLY A 422 26.98 -0.65 8.67
N TYR A 423 28.31 -0.46 8.75
CA TYR A 423 28.91 0.78 9.24
C TYR A 423 30.06 1.21 8.34
N VAL A 424 29.92 2.42 7.78
CA VAL A 424 30.92 3.06 6.89
C VAL A 424 31.56 4.24 7.59
N SER A 425 32.86 4.41 7.51
CA SER A 425 33.57 5.51 8.15
C SER A 425 34.60 6.14 7.20
N GLY A 426 34.23 7.23 6.58
CA GLY A 426 35.15 8.20 6.00
C GLY A 426 35.49 8.07 4.52
N ASP A 427 34.82 7.26 3.70
CA ASP A 427 35.05 7.23 2.27
C ASP A 427 33.73 7.17 1.47
N THR A 428 33.80 6.99 0.16
CA THR A 428 32.68 7.05 -0.76
C THR A 428 32.17 5.67 -1.13
N ILE A 429 30.84 5.48 -1.02
CA ILE A 429 30.13 4.37 -1.63
C ILE A 429 29.42 4.92 -2.86
N ALA A 430 29.80 4.43 -4.05
CA ALA A 430 29.31 5.02 -5.29
C ALA A 430 28.78 3.99 -6.29
N ASN A 431 27.90 4.45 -7.19
CA ASN A 431 27.51 3.80 -8.44
C ASN A 431 26.95 2.38 -8.27
N VAL A 432 26.22 2.08 -7.20
CA VAL A 432 25.62 0.75 -6.97
C VAL A 432 24.12 0.83 -6.83
N THR A 433 23.43 -0.13 -7.42
CA THR A 433 21.96 -0.29 -7.30
C THR A 433 21.65 -1.54 -6.49
N ILE A 434 20.80 -1.41 -5.46
CA ILE A 434 20.20 -2.56 -4.76
C ILE A 434 18.84 -2.85 -5.40
N SER A 435 18.66 -4.06 -5.92
CA SER A 435 17.48 -4.41 -6.72
C SER A 435 16.97 -5.83 -6.47
N GLY A 436 16.01 -6.27 -7.27
CA GLY A 436 15.41 -7.59 -7.17
C GLY A 436 14.54 -7.74 -5.92
N LYS A 437 14.49 -8.94 -5.36
CA LYS A 437 13.71 -9.23 -4.14
C LYS A 437 14.48 -8.88 -2.85
N SER A 438 15.26 -7.80 -2.88
CA SER A 438 16.08 -7.39 -1.75
C SER A 438 15.23 -6.89 -0.57
N SER A 439 15.69 -7.21 0.64
CA SER A 439 15.06 -6.74 1.88
C SER A 439 16.07 -6.57 3.01
N VAL A 440 15.84 -5.54 3.85
CA VAL A 440 16.64 -5.28 5.04
C VAL A 440 15.71 -5.17 6.23
N THR A 441 15.90 -6.07 7.19
CA THR A 441 15.11 -6.13 8.44
C THR A 441 16.01 -6.03 9.66
N GLY A 442 15.50 -5.49 10.76
CA GLY A 442 16.25 -5.36 12.01
C GLY A 442 15.63 -4.36 12.97
N THR A 443 16.38 -4.02 14.04
CA THR A 443 15.89 -3.14 15.08
C THR A 443 16.19 -1.67 14.80
N ASN A 444 17.43 -1.33 14.40
CA ASN A 444 17.84 0.07 14.20
C ASN A 444 18.84 0.19 13.05
N TYR A 445 18.99 1.41 12.52
CA TYR A 445 20.02 1.78 11.55
C TYR A 445 19.99 0.92 10.28
N LEU A 446 18.88 1.00 9.55
CA LEU A 446 18.65 0.20 8.36
C LEU A 446 18.58 1.09 7.09
N GLY A 447 19.27 0.68 6.04
CA GLY A 447 19.21 1.29 4.72
C GLY A 447 19.60 0.27 3.66
N ALA A 448 19.20 0.44 2.42
CA ALA A 448 19.59 -0.48 1.35
C ALA A 448 21.11 -0.45 1.13
N ILE A 449 21.72 0.73 1.16
CA ILE A 449 23.16 0.93 0.96
C ILE A 449 23.89 0.79 2.28
N ALA A 450 23.52 1.57 3.30
CA ALA A 450 24.24 1.54 4.58
C ALA A 450 23.32 1.73 5.79
N GLY A 451 23.60 0.97 6.86
CA GLY A 451 22.95 1.21 8.14
C GLY A 451 23.40 2.53 8.77
N TYR A 452 24.70 2.78 8.78
CA TYR A 452 25.29 3.97 9.39
C TYR A 452 26.48 4.53 8.59
N LEU A 453 26.43 5.84 8.35
CA LEU A 453 27.55 6.60 7.80
C LEU A 453 28.21 7.48 8.88
N ASN A 454 29.51 7.55 8.93
CA ASN A 454 30.28 8.37 9.86
C ASN A 454 31.48 9.03 9.17
N SER A 455 32.16 9.95 9.88
CA SER A 455 33.44 10.56 9.46
C SER A 455 33.40 11.19 8.06
N LYS A 456 32.29 11.88 7.73
CA LYS A 456 32.05 12.52 6.43
C LYS A 456 31.94 11.55 5.24
N ALA A 457 31.58 10.29 5.47
CA ALA A 457 31.32 9.33 4.40
C ALA A 457 30.24 9.83 3.43
N VAL A 458 30.36 9.44 2.16
CA VAL A 458 29.48 9.89 1.09
C VAL A 458 28.83 8.66 0.42
N VAL A 459 27.52 8.75 0.19
CA VAL A 459 26.78 7.87 -0.73
C VAL A 459 26.49 8.66 -2.00
N LEU A 460 26.93 8.15 -3.15
CA LEU A 460 26.96 8.87 -4.41
C LEU A 460 26.41 8.01 -5.55
N ASN A 461 25.48 8.52 -6.38
CA ASN A 461 24.93 7.79 -7.53
C ASN A 461 24.41 6.38 -7.17
N CYS A 462 23.83 6.21 -6.00
CA CYS A 462 23.33 4.92 -5.53
C CYS A 462 21.82 4.85 -5.61
N ASN A 463 21.30 3.68 -6.00
CA ASN A 463 19.86 3.50 -6.14
C ASN A 463 19.36 2.34 -5.26
N ASN A 464 18.21 2.54 -4.65
CA ASN A 464 17.38 1.48 -4.12
C ASN A 464 16.22 1.25 -5.08
N ASP A 465 16.30 0.21 -5.87
CA ASP A 465 15.25 -0.22 -6.78
C ASP A 465 14.44 -1.34 -6.12
N SER A 466 13.34 -0.95 -5.47
CA SER A 466 12.35 -1.82 -4.82
C SER A 466 12.80 -2.61 -3.58
N CYS A 467 14.03 -2.43 -3.05
CA CYS A 467 14.42 -3.06 -1.77
C CYS A 467 13.53 -2.55 -0.62
N ARG A 468 12.97 -3.49 0.14
CA ARG A 468 12.13 -3.19 1.29
C ARG A 468 12.96 -3.04 2.57
N ILE A 469 12.75 -1.93 3.29
CA ILE A 469 13.40 -1.69 4.58
C ILE A 469 12.34 -1.73 5.69
N THR A 470 12.55 -2.57 6.71
CA THR A 470 11.62 -2.68 7.84
C THR A 470 12.38 -2.69 9.15
N THR A 471 12.18 -1.65 9.96
CA THR A 471 12.72 -1.60 11.33
C THR A 471 11.63 -1.79 12.37
N SER A 472 11.94 -2.55 13.43
CA SER A 472 11.05 -2.64 14.60
C SER A 472 11.20 -1.47 15.57
N SER A 473 12.15 -0.55 15.34
CA SER A 473 12.41 0.62 16.19
C SER A 473 12.68 1.88 15.36
N THR A 474 13.91 2.38 15.31
CA THR A 474 14.22 3.72 14.77
C THR A 474 15.30 3.69 13.69
N TYR A 475 15.42 4.81 12.92
CA TYR A 475 16.47 5.06 11.95
C TYR A 475 16.44 4.11 10.74
N ALA A 476 15.37 4.15 9.98
CA ALA A 476 15.30 3.49 8.69
C ALA A 476 15.28 4.50 7.54
N GLY A 477 16.11 4.29 6.55
CA GLY A 477 16.11 5.07 5.31
C GLY A 477 16.13 4.19 4.08
N GLY A 478 15.56 4.64 2.99
CA GLY A 478 15.59 3.89 1.73
C GLY A 478 16.99 3.59 1.23
N LEU A 479 17.94 4.49 1.49
CA LEU A 479 19.37 4.30 1.20
C LEU A 479 20.21 4.16 2.47
N VAL A 480 20.00 5.04 3.45
CA VAL A 480 20.85 5.14 4.64
C VAL A 480 20.01 5.25 5.91
N GLY A 481 20.28 4.39 6.90
CA GLY A 481 19.58 4.44 8.19
C GLY A 481 19.91 5.70 8.98
N ASN A 482 21.18 5.96 9.20
CA ASN A 482 21.68 7.15 9.93
C ASN A 482 22.97 7.66 9.30
N ALA A 483 23.05 8.97 9.10
CA ALA A 483 24.24 9.66 8.61
C ALA A 483 24.70 10.70 9.62
N GLY A 484 25.91 10.50 10.16
CA GLY A 484 26.54 11.36 11.14
C GLY A 484 27.00 12.72 10.56
N SER A 485 27.68 13.50 11.40
CA SER A 485 28.08 14.87 11.05
C SER A 485 28.94 14.94 9.77
N GLY A 486 28.49 15.80 8.85
CA GLY A 486 29.17 16.06 7.57
C GLY A 486 29.09 14.95 6.53
N CYS A 487 28.33 13.89 6.80
CA CYS A 487 28.04 12.86 5.81
C CYS A 487 27.08 13.37 4.74
N LYS A 488 27.15 12.80 3.53
CA LYS A 488 26.34 13.25 2.40
C LYS A 488 25.69 12.06 1.66
N VAL A 489 24.48 12.31 1.17
CA VAL A 489 23.82 11.43 0.18
C VAL A 489 23.53 12.29 -1.04
N ILE A 490 24.13 11.93 -2.16
CA ILE A 490 24.13 12.79 -3.35
C ILE A 490 23.71 11.97 -4.58
N ASN A 491 22.89 12.59 -5.45
CA ASN A 491 22.54 12.08 -6.77
C ASN A 491 22.03 10.63 -6.76
N SER A 492 21.13 10.33 -5.85
CA SER A 492 20.71 8.96 -5.53
C SER A 492 19.19 8.83 -5.45
N SER A 493 18.65 7.64 -5.73
CA SER A 493 17.20 7.41 -5.72
C SER A 493 16.74 6.25 -4.85
N SER A 494 15.48 6.30 -4.41
CA SER A 494 14.84 5.19 -3.71
C SER A 494 13.37 5.04 -4.12
N THR A 495 13.05 3.86 -4.69
CA THR A 495 11.69 3.42 -5.00
C THR A 495 11.20 2.37 -4.00
N GLY A 496 12.09 1.85 -3.15
CA GLY A 496 11.79 0.83 -2.15
C GLY A 496 10.95 1.36 -0.98
N SER A 497 10.09 0.52 -0.44
CA SER A 497 9.28 0.88 0.73
C SER A 497 10.09 0.85 2.02
N VAL A 498 9.82 1.83 2.91
CA VAL A 498 10.47 1.94 4.21
C VAL A 498 9.43 2.00 5.32
N SER A 499 9.58 1.17 6.35
CA SER A 499 8.66 1.15 7.49
C SER A 499 9.37 1.03 8.83
N GLY A 500 8.82 1.69 9.87
CA GLY A 500 9.36 1.67 11.22
C GLY A 500 8.55 2.48 12.22
N THR A 501 9.07 2.62 13.44
CA THR A 501 8.35 3.33 14.52
C THR A 501 8.68 4.81 14.59
N ASP A 502 9.92 5.21 14.31
CA ASP A 502 10.36 6.62 14.38
C ASP A 502 11.57 6.87 13.47
N LYS A 503 11.68 8.10 12.95
CA LYS A 503 12.77 8.56 12.07
C LYS A 503 12.95 7.68 10.84
N VAL A 504 11.84 7.56 10.09
CA VAL A 504 11.76 6.77 8.86
C VAL A 504 11.79 7.70 7.67
N GLY A 505 12.79 7.58 6.81
CA GLY A 505 12.96 8.41 5.63
C GLY A 505 13.01 7.62 4.32
N GLY A 506 12.45 8.16 3.26
CA GLY A 506 12.53 7.52 1.94
C GLY A 506 13.96 7.47 1.38
N ILE A 507 14.81 8.41 1.77
CA ILE A 507 16.25 8.45 1.46
C ILE A 507 17.07 8.16 2.72
N VAL A 508 16.94 8.98 3.77
CA VAL A 508 17.73 8.87 5.00
C VAL A 508 16.82 8.90 6.23
N GLY A 509 16.99 7.94 7.15
CA GLY A 509 16.24 7.94 8.41
C GLY A 509 16.58 9.12 9.31
N TYR A 510 17.87 9.40 9.52
CA TYR A 510 18.36 10.54 10.28
C TYR A 510 19.69 11.05 9.72
N ILE A 511 19.88 12.37 9.65
CA ILE A 511 21.11 12.96 9.14
C ILE A 511 21.57 14.21 9.90
N GLN A 512 22.90 14.38 10.00
CA GLN A 512 23.60 15.60 10.43
C GLN A 512 24.53 16.07 9.29
N GLY A 513 23.98 16.28 8.11
CA GLY A 513 24.74 16.55 6.88
C GLY A 513 23.84 16.96 5.74
N GLU A 514 24.13 16.49 4.53
CA GLU A 514 23.51 16.97 3.31
C GLU A 514 22.84 15.86 2.50
N VAL A 515 21.66 16.14 1.94
CA VAL A 515 21.00 15.34 0.91
C VAL A 515 20.81 16.21 -0.33
N ILE A 516 21.47 15.84 -1.42
CA ILE A 516 21.57 16.69 -2.61
C ILE A 516 21.17 15.88 -3.84
N ALA A 517 20.31 16.45 -4.69
CA ALA A 517 19.88 15.86 -5.96
C ALA A 517 19.35 14.40 -5.79
N CYS A 518 18.53 14.15 -4.80
CA CYS A 518 17.97 12.83 -4.53
C CYS A 518 16.49 12.75 -4.91
N LEU A 519 16.02 11.55 -5.26
CA LEU A 519 14.64 11.26 -5.61
C LEU A 519 14.07 10.12 -4.78
N SER A 520 12.90 10.34 -4.16
CA SER A 520 12.17 9.32 -3.41
C SER A 520 10.74 9.14 -3.90
N THR A 521 10.39 7.90 -4.26
CA THR A 521 9.05 7.52 -4.71
C THR A 521 8.50 6.31 -3.96
N GLY A 522 9.31 5.69 -3.09
CA GLY A 522 8.91 4.56 -2.26
C GLY A 522 7.99 4.95 -1.11
N LYS A 523 7.03 4.09 -0.78
CA LYS A 523 6.14 4.29 0.36
C LYS A 523 6.91 4.36 1.67
N VAL A 524 6.60 5.36 2.51
CA VAL A 524 7.18 5.54 3.85
C VAL A 524 6.09 5.41 4.91
N VAL A 525 6.29 4.51 5.88
CA VAL A 525 5.36 4.30 7.00
C VAL A 525 6.10 4.47 8.32
N SER A 526 5.68 5.44 9.14
CA SER A 526 6.28 5.72 10.44
C SER A 526 5.23 5.89 11.54
N GLY A 527 5.47 5.27 12.69
CA GLY A 527 4.62 5.47 13.88
C GLY A 527 4.74 6.88 14.48
N ALA A 528 5.88 7.55 14.30
CA ALA A 528 6.14 8.89 14.83
C ALA A 528 6.67 9.81 13.73
N LYS A 529 7.97 10.10 13.67
CA LYS A 529 8.56 10.99 12.67
C LYS A 529 8.87 10.21 11.39
N GLY A 530 8.43 10.72 10.26
CA GLY A 530 8.72 10.16 8.95
C GLY A 530 8.66 11.19 7.84
N GLY A 531 9.36 10.95 6.72
CA GLY A 531 9.31 11.83 5.57
C GLY A 531 9.87 11.18 4.31
N ALA A 532 9.45 11.63 3.16
CA ALA A 532 9.86 11.01 1.90
C ALA A 532 11.35 11.17 1.60
N ILE A 533 11.98 12.26 2.03
CA ILE A 533 13.44 12.44 1.94
C ILE A 533 14.10 12.08 3.27
N LEU A 534 13.73 12.76 4.34
CA LEU A 534 14.31 12.59 5.67
C LEU A 534 13.27 12.16 6.68
N GLY A 535 13.60 11.20 7.55
CA GLY A 535 12.81 10.91 8.74
C GLY A 535 12.98 12.01 9.80
N ASP A 536 14.20 12.41 10.09
CA ASP A 536 14.57 13.49 11.03
C ASP A 536 16.02 13.93 10.77
N GLY A 537 16.49 14.99 11.43
CA GLY A 537 17.87 15.45 11.31
C GLY A 537 18.22 16.58 12.27
N TYR A 538 19.52 16.79 12.44
CA TYR A 538 20.03 17.94 13.15
C TYR A 538 20.70 18.92 12.16
N ASN A 539 20.06 20.06 11.91
CA ASN A 539 20.47 21.04 10.90
C ASN A 539 20.76 20.41 9.51
N PRO A 540 19.87 19.55 8.98
CA PRO A 540 20.12 18.95 7.69
C PRO A 540 20.00 19.98 6.56
N VAL A 541 20.82 19.84 5.53
CA VAL A 541 20.69 20.59 4.29
C VAL A 541 20.11 19.67 3.21
N VAL A 542 18.97 20.05 2.65
CA VAL A 542 18.32 19.33 1.56
C VAL A 542 18.24 20.24 0.34
N THR A 543 18.93 19.87 -0.73
CA THR A 543 19.04 20.71 -1.92
C THR A 543 18.60 19.91 -3.15
N ARG A 544 17.73 20.49 -3.99
CA ARG A 544 17.25 19.91 -5.25
C ARG A 544 16.94 18.42 -5.14
N SER A 545 16.23 18.07 -4.09
CA SER A 545 15.78 16.71 -3.85
C SER A 545 14.25 16.63 -3.95
N TYR A 546 13.75 15.60 -4.60
CA TYR A 546 12.37 15.51 -5.03
C TYR A 546 11.68 14.31 -4.41
N ARG A 547 10.39 14.45 -4.15
CA ARG A 547 9.57 13.39 -3.57
C ARG A 547 8.21 13.31 -4.24
N GLN A 548 7.69 12.10 -4.37
CA GLN A 548 6.33 11.90 -4.86
C GLN A 548 5.32 12.32 -3.81
N GLU A 549 4.21 12.91 -4.23
CA GLU A 549 3.10 13.25 -3.36
C GLU A 549 2.42 12.00 -2.79
N GLY A 550 1.96 12.08 -1.53
CA GLY A 550 1.10 11.07 -0.91
C GLY A 550 1.76 9.74 -0.52
N ILE A 551 3.11 9.64 -0.56
CA ILE A 551 3.82 8.39 -0.22
C ILE A 551 4.12 8.23 1.28
N VAL A 552 3.85 9.24 2.12
CA VAL A 552 4.19 9.23 3.55
C VAL A 552 2.97 8.99 4.41
N GLU A 553 3.06 8.00 5.29
CA GLU A 553 2.13 7.73 6.38
C GLU A 553 2.89 7.89 7.71
N ALA A 554 2.83 9.05 8.35
CA ALA A 554 3.53 9.34 9.59
C ALA A 554 2.70 10.23 10.52
N ALA A 555 2.88 10.06 11.85
CA ALA A 555 2.22 10.94 12.82
C ALA A 555 2.75 12.39 12.76
N ASN A 556 4.05 12.55 12.45
CA ASN A 556 4.71 13.84 12.22
C ASN A 556 5.54 13.74 10.93
N GLU A 557 5.00 14.28 9.84
CA GLU A 557 5.68 14.26 8.55
C GLU A 557 6.80 15.32 8.48
N ASN A 558 7.99 14.88 8.06
CA ASN A 558 9.06 15.77 7.62
C ASN A 558 8.84 16.11 6.13
N VAL A 559 8.59 17.37 5.85
CA VAL A 559 8.22 17.86 4.51
C VAL A 559 9.43 18.29 3.65
N SER A 560 10.66 17.91 4.03
CA SER A 560 11.87 18.26 3.26
C SER A 560 11.80 17.74 1.82
N GLY A 561 12.34 18.54 0.90
CA GLY A 561 12.37 18.25 -0.53
C GLY A 561 11.12 18.74 -1.27
N THR A 562 11.27 18.93 -2.58
CA THR A 562 10.21 19.37 -3.48
C THR A 562 9.18 18.25 -3.70
N VAL A 563 7.90 18.55 -3.48
CA VAL A 563 6.79 17.63 -3.73
C VAL A 563 6.40 17.70 -5.20
N LEU A 564 6.31 16.55 -5.88
CA LEU A 564 5.87 16.46 -7.26
C LEU A 564 4.73 15.45 -7.39
N GLU A 565 3.80 15.73 -8.30
CA GLU A 565 2.81 14.76 -8.75
C GLU A 565 3.49 13.63 -9.56
N ILE A 566 2.80 12.52 -9.71
CA ILE A 566 3.34 11.34 -10.43
C ILE A 566 3.71 11.67 -11.89
N ALA A 567 2.96 12.56 -12.54
CA ALA A 567 3.23 12.97 -13.93
C ALA A 567 4.55 13.73 -14.07
N ASP A 568 4.89 14.58 -13.10
CA ASP A 568 6.17 15.30 -13.07
C ASP A 568 7.32 14.39 -12.67
N ILE A 569 7.08 13.48 -11.73
CA ILE A 569 8.05 12.43 -11.34
C ILE A 569 8.40 11.56 -12.54
N GLN A 570 7.40 11.08 -13.28
CA GLN A 570 7.57 10.22 -14.45
C GLN A 570 7.73 11.06 -15.71
N SER A 571 8.74 11.94 -15.76
CA SER A 571 8.97 12.84 -16.87
C SER A 571 10.45 12.95 -17.26
N GLN A 572 10.66 13.19 -18.56
CA GLN A 572 11.98 13.52 -19.09
C GLN A 572 12.47 14.87 -18.53
N ALA A 573 11.54 15.79 -18.23
CA ALA A 573 11.88 17.11 -17.68
C ALA A 573 12.59 17.00 -16.32
N LEU A 574 12.13 16.11 -15.43
CA LEU A 574 12.81 15.88 -14.15
C LEU A 574 14.21 15.25 -14.36
N ALA A 575 14.33 14.28 -15.26
CA ALA A 575 15.62 13.66 -15.55
C ALA A 575 16.62 14.69 -16.12
N ASP A 576 16.18 15.58 -17.01
CA ASP A 576 17.00 16.62 -17.59
C ASP A 576 17.42 17.67 -16.55
N GLU A 577 16.50 18.12 -15.68
CA GLU A 577 16.77 19.05 -14.60
C GLU A 577 17.81 18.48 -13.61
N MET A 578 17.62 17.21 -13.19
CA MET A 578 18.53 16.55 -12.27
C MET A 578 19.90 16.29 -12.92
N THR A 579 19.93 15.92 -14.21
CA THR A 579 21.19 15.74 -14.98
C THR A 579 21.96 17.04 -15.12
N ALA A 580 21.27 18.15 -15.44
CA ALA A 580 21.89 19.44 -15.56
C ALA A 580 22.49 19.92 -14.22
N TYR A 581 21.77 19.70 -13.12
CA TYR A 581 22.29 20.03 -11.80
C TYR A 581 23.48 19.15 -11.40
N ALA A 582 23.45 17.85 -11.71
CA ALA A 582 24.60 16.96 -11.54
C ALA A 582 25.82 17.44 -12.35
N GLY A 583 25.64 17.85 -13.61
CA GLY A 583 26.69 18.39 -14.47
C GLY A 583 27.27 19.71 -13.95
N TYR A 584 26.44 20.57 -13.38
CA TYR A 584 26.90 21.79 -12.70
C TYR A 584 27.78 21.47 -11.48
N LEU A 585 27.34 20.52 -10.64
CA LEU A 585 28.13 20.08 -9.48
C LEU A 585 29.45 19.43 -9.93
N ASN A 586 29.46 18.61 -10.97
CA ASN A 586 30.67 18.01 -11.52
C ASN A 586 31.71 19.10 -11.86
N ARG A 587 31.26 20.12 -12.59
CA ARG A 587 32.13 21.24 -12.98
C ARG A 587 32.64 22.06 -11.79
N THR A 588 31.77 22.35 -10.81
CA THR A 588 32.09 23.30 -9.73
C THR A 588 32.77 22.66 -8.53
N THR A 589 32.55 21.39 -8.28
CA THR A 589 33.09 20.68 -7.12
C THR A 589 34.11 19.61 -7.46
N GLY A 590 34.26 19.28 -8.75
CA GLY A 590 35.12 18.18 -9.21
C GLY A 590 34.53 16.79 -8.89
N SER A 591 33.21 16.69 -8.69
CA SER A 591 32.52 15.43 -8.44
C SER A 591 32.38 14.60 -9.72
N ASP A 592 32.04 13.32 -9.54
CA ASP A 592 31.72 12.39 -10.64
C ASP A 592 30.26 11.94 -10.56
N LEU A 593 29.33 12.91 -10.59
CA LEU A 593 27.91 12.66 -10.55
C LEU A 593 27.42 12.11 -11.90
N ALA A 594 26.64 11.07 -11.85
CA ALA A 594 25.99 10.48 -13.03
C ALA A 594 24.81 11.36 -13.49
N GLY A 595 24.50 11.28 -14.79
CA GLY A 595 23.26 11.82 -15.33
C GLY A 595 22.08 10.96 -14.89
N TRP A 596 20.86 11.47 -15.05
CA TRP A 596 19.63 10.77 -14.75
C TRP A 596 19.01 10.23 -16.04
N THR A 597 18.53 9.02 -15.99
CA THR A 597 17.81 8.36 -17.10
C THR A 597 16.35 8.19 -16.76
N TYR A 598 15.50 8.56 -17.70
CA TYR A 598 14.07 8.35 -17.67
C TYR A 598 13.70 7.21 -18.62
N THR A 599 12.80 6.36 -18.15
CA THR A 599 12.14 5.33 -18.97
C THR A 599 10.65 5.50 -18.80
N GLU A 600 9.88 5.43 -19.87
CA GLU A 600 8.43 5.63 -19.87
C GLU A 600 7.74 4.82 -18.76
N GLU A 601 6.83 5.45 -18.03
CA GLU A 601 6.09 4.92 -16.87
C GLU A 601 6.95 4.62 -15.61
N HIS A 602 8.24 4.98 -15.59
CA HIS A 602 9.12 4.80 -14.44
C HIS A 602 9.68 6.12 -13.93
N SER A 603 9.99 6.18 -12.64
CA SER A 603 10.70 7.34 -12.08
C SER A 603 12.15 7.36 -12.59
N PRO A 604 12.75 8.55 -12.83
CA PRO A 604 14.15 8.64 -13.19
C PRO A 604 15.05 8.02 -12.12
N VAL A 605 16.16 7.44 -12.56
CA VAL A 605 17.22 6.90 -11.71
C VAL A 605 18.57 7.47 -12.10
N SER A 606 19.48 7.62 -11.15
CA SER A 606 20.85 8.00 -11.49
C SER A 606 21.49 6.87 -12.32
N SER A 607 22.09 7.25 -13.46
CA SER A 607 22.68 6.32 -14.41
C SER A 607 24.10 5.90 -13.99
N SER A 608 24.78 5.14 -14.85
CA SER A 608 26.22 4.86 -14.71
C SER A 608 27.11 5.80 -15.54
N VAL A 609 26.50 6.70 -16.30
CA VAL A 609 27.22 7.63 -17.18
C VAL A 609 27.34 8.98 -16.51
N LYS A 610 28.57 9.48 -16.38
CA LYS A 610 28.84 10.81 -15.82
C LYS A 610 28.03 11.89 -16.55
N ALA A 611 27.38 12.77 -15.81
CA ALA A 611 26.69 13.92 -16.38
C ALA A 611 27.70 14.87 -17.04
N GLY A 612 27.41 15.31 -18.26
CA GLY A 612 28.21 16.34 -18.96
C GLY A 612 28.22 17.66 -18.18
N ASP A 613 29.29 18.41 -18.30
CA ASP A 613 29.42 19.72 -17.65
C ASP A 613 28.24 20.63 -18.01
N ALA A 614 27.60 21.17 -16.99
CA ALA A 614 26.49 22.09 -17.17
C ALA A 614 26.81 23.49 -16.64
N TYR A 615 26.19 24.47 -17.24
CA TYR A 615 26.45 25.87 -17.01
C TYR A 615 25.15 26.60 -16.71
N LYS A 616 25.27 27.70 -15.97
CA LYS A 616 24.13 28.53 -15.58
C LYS A 616 23.58 29.24 -16.79
N VAL A 617 22.27 29.33 -16.91
CA VAL A 617 21.56 30.15 -17.87
C VAL A 617 20.74 31.20 -17.12
N SER A 618 20.96 32.45 -17.41
CA SER A 618 20.25 33.60 -16.85
C SER A 618 19.58 34.40 -17.97
N VAL A 619 18.52 35.09 -17.64
CA VAL A 619 17.80 35.96 -18.60
C VAL A 619 17.91 37.41 -18.11
N SER A 620 18.27 38.33 -19.02
CA SER A 620 18.31 39.77 -18.71
C SER A 620 16.93 40.28 -18.33
N THR A 621 16.88 41.13 -17.34
CA THR A 621 15.65 41.85 -16.92
C THR A 621 15.40 43.14 -17.67
N GLU A 622 16.32 43.54 -18.54
CA GLU A 622 16.28 44.84 -19.24
C GLU A 622 15.63 44.79 -20.64
N MET A 623 14.85 43.73 -20.91
CA MET A 623 14.13 43.60 -22.19
C MET A 623 12.89 44.47 -22.23
N VAL A 624 12.64 45.11 -23.37
CA VAL A 624 11.44 45.92 -23.64
C VAL A 624 10.71 45.42 -24.89
N ASN A 625 9.40 45.56 -24.90
CA ASN A 625 8.52 45.13 -26.00
C ASN A 625 8.44 43.62 -26.21
N GLY A 626 8.70 42.84 -25.18
CA GLY A 626 8.55 41.38 -25.14
C GLY A 626 9.32 40.76 -24.00
N THR A 627 9.11 39.49 -23.82
CA THR A 627 9.74 38.67 -22.75
C THR A 627 10.38 37.41 -23.29
N LEU A 628 11.36 36.93 -22.58
CA LEU A 628 12.05 35.67 -22.79
C LEU A 628 11.97 34.85 -21.50
N ALA A 629 11.53 33.62 -21.60
CA ALA A 629 11.48 32.72 -20.44
C ALA A 629 12.23 31.43 -20.71
N LEU A 630 12.93 30.93 -19.69
CA LEU A 630 13.49 29.59 -19.63
C LEU A 630 12.41 28.57 -19.35
N PRO A 631 12.65 27.27 -19.62
CA PRO A 631 11.79 26.20 -19.14
C PRO A 631 11.55 26.33 -17.62
N VAL A 632 10.34 26.04 -17.21
CA VAL A 632 10.00 26.08 -15.78
C VAL A 632 10.72 24.91 -15.08
N LEU A 633 11.45 25.23 -14.01
CA LEU A 633 12.03 24.21 -13.15
C LEU A 633 10.94 23.52 -12.33
N LEU A 634 11.10 22.24 -12.11
CA LEU A 634 10.21 21.47 -11.25
C LEU A 634 10.49 21.71 -9.77
N THR A 635 11.69 22.17 -9.42
CA THR A 635 12.00 22.58 -8.03
C THR A 635 11.13 23.76 -7.60
N GLN A 636 10.64 23.73 -6.35
CA GLN A 636 9.84 24.80 -5.74
C GLN A 636 10.71 25.86 -5.04
N ASP A 637 12.02 25.74 -5.15
CA ASP A 637 12.97 26.73 -4.61
C ASP A 637 12.97 27.98 -5.52
N GLU A 638 12.43 29.08 -5.04
CA GLU A 638 12.34 30.34 -5.79
C GLU A 638 13.71 30.93 -6.15
N GLU A 639 14.78 30.58 -5.42
CA GLU A 639 16.15 30.98 -5.70
C GLU A 639 16.89 29.98 -6.61
N ALA A 640 16.24 28.96 -7.09
CA ALA A 640 16.86 27.93 -7.92
C ALA A 640 17.30 28.50 -9.27
N GLU A 641 18.57 28.31 -9.60
CA GLU A 641 19.16 28.69 -10.87
C GLU A 641 18.88 27.62 -11.95
N PHE A 642 18.70 28.04 -13.19
CA PHE A 642 18.56 27.15 -14.31
C PHE A 642 19.94 26.77 -14.87
N TYR A 643 20.17 25.46 -15.03
CA TYR A 643 21.40 24.92 -15.61
C TYR A 643 21.08 24.11 -16.87
N ALA A 644 22.01 24.06 -17.81
CA ALA A 644 21.94 23.23 -18.99
C ALA A 644 23.28 22.64 -19.35
N VAL A 645 23.28 21.40 -19.85
CA VAL A 645 24.49 20.69 -20.25
C VAL A 645 25.03 21.29 -21.56
N ALA A 646 26.34 21.53 -21.62
CA ALA A 646 26.99 22.05 -22.81
C ALA A 646 26.72 21.16 -24.03
N GLY A 647 26.42 21.77 -25.16
CA GLY A 647 26.10 21.09 -26.40
C GLY A 647 24.62 20.68 -26.55
N ASN A 648 23.82 20.73 -25.48
CA ASN A 648 22.39 20.41 -25.56
C ASN A 648 21.55 21.64 -26.02
N PRO A 649 20.44 21.43 -26.73
CA PRO A 649 19.49 22.51 -27.04
C PRO A 649 18.75 22.93 -25.78
N VAL A 650 18.61 24.23 -25.57
CA VAL A 650 17.79 24.83 -24.52
C VAL A 650 16.61 25.54 -25.18
N LYS A 651 15.41 25.04 -24.93
CA LYS A 651 14.18 25.60 -25.47
C LYS A 651 13.79 26.89 -24.73
N LEU A 652 13.39 27.90 -25.46
CA LEU A 652 13.00 29.19 -24.91
C LEU A 652 11.52 29.46 -25.19
N THR A 653 10.87 30.18 -24.29
CA THR A 653 9.56 30.77 -24.57
C THR A 653 9.74 32.25 -24.85
N ILE A 654 9.54 32.66 -26.09
CA ILE A 654 9.69 34.03 -26.53
C ILE A 654 8.30 34.61 -26.74
N THR A 655 7.97 35.68 -26.03
CA THR A 655 6.66 36.31 -26.09
C THR A 655 6.82 37.79 -26.42
N PRO A 656 6.80 38.18 -27.71
CA PRO A 656 6.77 39.58 -28.12
C PRO A 656 5.47 40.25 -27.64
N ASP A 657 5.54 41.52 -27.28
CA ASP A 657 4.37 42.36 -27.02
C ASP A 657 3.54 42.56 -28.28
N GLU A 658 2.28 43.01 -28.15
CA GLU A 658 1.39 43.25 -29.29
C GLU A 658 2.00 44.28 -30.24
N GLY A 659 2.16 43.86 -31.50
CA GLY A 659 2.78 44.69 -32.53
C GLY A 659 4.30 44.63 -32.61
N TYR A 660 4.94 43.75 -31.87
CA TYR A 660 6.38 43.48 -31.91
C TYR A 660 6.69 42.05 -32.37
N GLN A 661 7.91 41.82 -32.80
CA GLN A 661 8.47 40.50 -33.11
C GLN A 661 9.90 40.42 -32.64
N LEU A 662 10.42 39.24 -32.40
CA LEU A 662 11.83 39.05 -32.05
C LEU A 662 12.70 39.67 -33.17
N ASP A 663 13.67 40.46 -32.74
CA ASP A 663 14.69 41.02 -33.64
C ASP A 663 15.97 40.20 -33.57
N VAL A 664 16.62 40.24 -32.40
CA VAL A 664 17.85 39.48 -32.16
C VAL A 664 17.75 38.83 -30.80
N LEU A 665 18.10 37.57 -30.70
CA LEU A 665 18.49 36.92 -29.46
C LEU A 665 20.02 37.00 -29.33
N THR A 666 20.49 37.32 -28.16
CA THR A 666 21.93 37.29 -27.85
C THR A 666 22.21 36.29 -26.74
N VAL A 667 23.36 35.62 -26.86
CA VAL A 667 23.96 34.73 -25.84
C VAL A 667 25.29 35.37 -25.48
N ASN A 668 25.40 35.87 -24.23
CA ASN A 668 26.59 36.63 -23.78
C ASN A 668 26.95 37.80 -24.73
N GLU A 669 25.95 38.61 -25.09
CA GLU A 669 26.06 39.79 -25.99
C GLU A 669 26.32 39.45 -27.48
N GLU A 670 26.59 38.19 -27.83
CA GLU A 670 26.78 37.76 -29.22
C GLU A 670 25.46 37.25 -29.84
N PRO A 671 25.11 37.64 -31.08
CA PRO A 671 23.90 37.15 -31.74
C PRO A 671 23.86 35.64 -31.89
N ALA A 672 22.75 35.04 -31.49
CA ALA A 672 22.53 33.59 -31.57
C ALA A 672 21.40 33.20 -32.52
N THR A 673 21.58 32.10 -33.23
CA THR A 673 20.54 31.52 -34.09
C THR A 673 19.71 30.50 -33.33
N LEU A 674 18.39 30.62 -33.43
CA LEU A 674 17.44 29.65 -32.90
C LEU A 674 17.09 28.57 -33.95
N THR A 675 16.99 27.35 -33.46
CA THR A 675 16.39 26.24 -34.21
C THR A 675 15.24 25.70 -33.34
N ASP A 676 14.03 25.73 -33.85
CA ASP A 676 12.82 25.32 -33.13
C ASP A 676 12.70 25.95 -31.70
N ASP A 677 12.90 27.28 -31.66
CA ASP A 677 12.93 28.09 -30.43
C ASP A 677 13.99 27.68 -29.41
N SER A 678 15.02 26.96 -29.84
CA SER A 678 16.11 26.50 -28.99
C SER A 678 17.46 27.10 -29.43
N PHE A 679 18.32 27.42 -28.46
CA PHE A 679 19.74 27.69 -28.72
C PHE A 679 20.59 26.52 -28.18
N VAL A 680 21.78 26.34 -28.75
CA VAL A 680 22.72 25.32 -28.27
C VAL A 680 23.55 25.89 -27.13
N MET A 681 23.54 25.21 -25.99
CA MET A 681 24.25 25.64 -24.79
C MET A 681 25.77 25.65 -25.00
N PRO A 682 26.47 26.79 -24.88
CA PRO A 682 27.94 26.81 -24.92
C PRO A 682 28.55 26.27 -23.64
N ALA A 683 29.86 26.00 -23.68
CA ALA A 683 30.61 25.53 -22.50
C ALA A 683 31.01 26.71 -21.60
N THR A 684 30.06 27.58 -21.27
CA THR A 684 30.23 28.71 -20.37
C THR A 684 28.88 29.13 -19.78
N ASP A 685 28.89 29.84 -18.68
CA ASP A 685 27.67 30.43 -18.13
C ASP A 685 27.09 31.45 -19.13
N VAL A 686 25.78 31.54 -19.21
CA VAL A 686 25.05 32.28 -20.25
C VAL A 686 24.16 33.34 -19.62
N MET A 687 24.25 34.53 -20.23
CA MET A 687 23.27 35.61 -20.07
C MET A 687 22.51 35.75 -21.40
N LEU A 688 21.23 35.46 -21.38
CA LEU A 688 20.33 35.64 -22.53
C LEU A 688 19.71 37.02 -22.53
N ALA A 689 19.70 37.70 -23.67
CA ALA A 689 18.91 38.90 -23.87
C ALA A 689 18.26 38.85 -25.27
N ALA A 690 17.12 39.51 -25.39
CA ALA A 690 16.43 39.61 -26.65
C ALA A 690 16.05 41.06 -26.91
N THR A 691 16.16 41.48 -28.17
CA THR A 691 15.58 42.75 -28.65
C THR A 691 14.36 42.43 -29.49
N PHE A 692 13.36 43.27 -29.37
CA PHE A 692 12.14 43.19 -30.13
C PHE A 692 11.96 44.42 -30.97
N LYS A 693 11.76 44.26 -32.24
CA LYS A 693 11.43 45.33 -33.14
C LYS A 693 9.93 45.41 -33.37
N ALA A 694 9.44 46.62 -33.66
CA ALA A 694 8.07 46.77 -34.10
C ALA A 694 7.84 45.75 -35.25
N GLY A 695 6.93 44.83 -35.02
CA GLY A 695 6.44 43.96 -36.08
C GLY A 695 5.82 44.89 -37.10
N GLY A 696 6.66 45.30 -37.99
CA GLY A 696 6.12 46.04 -39.11
C GLY A 696 4.99 45.16 -39.67
N VAL A 697 3.89 45.75 -39.95
CA VAL A 697 3.20 45.40 -41.17
C VAL A 697 4.25 45.68 -42.23
N GLY A 698 5.28 44.84 -42.22
CA GLY A 698 6.48 45.00 -43.02
C GLY A 698 6.19 44.70 -44.43
N ILE A 699 6.17 45.75 -45.19
CA ILE A 699 6.37 45.67 -46.61
C ILE A 699 7.84 46.03 -46.81
N GLU A 700 8.72 45.02 -46.97
CA GLU A 700 9.89 45.24 -47.78
C GLU A 700 9.44 45.42 -49.21
N LYS A 701 9.80 46.59 -49.77
CA LYS A 701 9.51 46.96 -51.13
C LYS A 701 10.31 46.15 -52.12
N ASP A 702 9.61 45.31 -52.88
CA ASP A 702 9.82 45.26 -54.33
C ASP A 702 8.46 45.43 -55.03
N GLU A 703 8.37 46.55 -55.78
CA GLU A 703 7.11 47.07 -56.33
C GLU A 703 6.67 46.37 -57.59
N ALA A 704 6.40 45.12 -57.64
CA ALA A 704 5.73 44.54 -58.84
C ALA A 704 4.73 43.42 -58.59
N ASP A 705 4.77 42.60 -57.54
CA ASP A 705 3.95 41.39 -57.49
C ASP A 705 3.35 41.03 -56.12
N PHE A 706 2.83 42.01 -55.35
CA PHE A 706 2.32 41.72 -54.02
C PHE A 706 0.81 41.46 -53.92
N ILE A 707 0.46 40.26 -53.54
CA ILE A 707 -0.87 39.89 -53.07
C ILE A 707 -1.01 40.39 -51.64
N ARG A 708 -1.92 41.36 -51.39
CA ARG A 708 -2.27 41.83 -50.05
C ARG A 708 -3.55 41.15 -49.60
N MET A 709 -3.60 40.72 -48.33
CA MET A 709 -4.81 40.15 -47.77
C MET A 709 -5.03 40.60 -46.33
N TRP A 710 -6.29 40.80 -45.96
CA TRP A 710 -6.70 41.09 -44.57
C TRP A 710 -8.12 40.60 -44.35
N THR A 711 -8.52 40.44 -43.08
CA THR A 711 -9.89 40.07 -42.72
C THR A 711 -10.55 41.17 -41.90
N SER A 712 -11.80 41.50 -42.20
CA SER A 712 -12.61 42.44 -41.46
C SER A 712 -14.09 42.05 -41.55
N ASN A 713 -14.80 42.08 -40.41
CA ASN A 713 -16.24 41.79 -40.33
C ASN A 713 -16.64 40.48 -41.04
N ALA A 714 -15.97 39.39 -40.74
CA ALA A 714 -16.18 38.07 -41.30
C ALA A 714 -16.02 38.04 -42.87
N THR A 715 -15.19 38.92 -43.42
CA THR A 715 -14.89 38.98 -44.83
C THR A 715 -13.38 38.96 -45.03
N LEU A 716 -12.91 38.10 -45.93
CA LEU A 716 -11.53 38.07 -46.40
C LEU A 716 -11.43 39.01 -47.63
N TYR A 717 -10.51 39.94 -47.57
CA TYR A 717 -10.16 40.83 -48.68
C TYR A 717 -8.80 40.41 -49.23
N VAL A 718 -8.70 40.35 -50.59
CA VAL A 718 -7.46 40.01 -51.28
C VAL A 718 -7.25 41.01 -52.40
N VAL A 719 -6.08 41.61 -52.50
CA VAL A 719 -5.69 42.46 -53.61
C VAL A 719 -4.86 41.64 -54.59
N LEU A 720 -5.34 41.52 -55.78
CA LEU A 720 -4.70 40.77 -56.87
C LEU A 720 -4.08 41.75 -57.88
N PRO A 721 -2.78 41.63 -58.18
CA PRO A 721 -2.11 42.49 -59.14
C PRO A 721 -2.52 42.24 -60.55
N GLN A 722 -3.01 41.05 -60.88
CA GLN A 722 -3.50 40.62 -62.17
C GLN A 722 -4.61 39.57 -61.98
N GLN A 723 -5.32 39.25 -63.06
CA GLN A 723 -6.32 38.19 -63.03
C GLN A 723 -5.68 36.85 -62.63
N THR A 724 -6.15 36.25 -61.52
CA THR A 724 -5.53 35.10 -60.94
C THR A 724 -6.57 34.13 -60.36
N SER A 725 -6.28 32.84 -60.39
CA SER A 725 -7.14 31.82 -59.74
C SER A 725 -7.11 31.95 -58.26
N VAL A 726 -8.29 32.03 -57.64
CA VAL A 726 -8.47 32.07 -56.17
C VAL A 726 -9.28 30.86 -55.73
N MET A 727 -8.73 30.06 -54.83
CA MET A 727 -9.42 28.94 -54.21
C MET A 727 -9.39 29.10 -52.69
N ILE A 728 -10.53 28.99 -52.02
CA ILE A 728 -10.65 28.99 -50.57
C ILE A 728 -11.25 27.65 -50.15
N ALA A 729 -10.55 26.98 -49.22
CA ALA A 729 -11.01 25.72 -48.67
C ALA A 729 -11.05 25.77 -47.12
N GLY A 730 -11.98 25.07 -46.54
CA GLY A 730 -11.99 24.81 -45.07
C GLY A 730 -10.86 23.86 -44.66
N THR A 731 -10.58 23.80 -43.39
CA THR A 731 -9.59 22.86 -42.80
C THR A 731 -10.00 21.38 -42.94
N ASP A 732 -11.26 21.13 -43.28
CA ASP A 732 -11.82 19.81 -43.61
C ASP A 732 -11.58 19.41 -45.08
N GLY A 733 -10.88 20.27 -45.87
CA GLY A 733 -10.59 20.05 -47.28
C GLY A 733 -11.74 20.39 -48.23
N ARG A 734 -12.89 20.88 -47.75
CA ARG A 734 -14.02 21.28 -48.59
C ARG A 734 -13.72 22.62 -49.27
N ILE A 735 -13.75 22.65 -50.58
CA ILE A 735 -13.60 23.89 -51.36
C ILE A 735 -14.88 24.70 -51.22
N LEU A 736 -14.75 25.96 -50.77
CA LEU A 736 -15.85 26.91 -50.62
C LEU A 736 -15.93 27.87 -51.77
N ILE A 737 -14.78 28.29 -52.30
CA ILE A 737 -14.66 29.20 -53.45
C ILE A 737 -13.57 28.65 -54.35
N ASN A 738 -13.81 28.68 -55.66
CA ASN A 738 -12.83 28.37 -56.68
C ASN A 738 -13.21 29.14 -57.97
N GLU A 739 -12.52 30.23 -58.17
CA GLU A 739 -12.82 31.14 -59.28
C GLU A 739 -11.55 31.76 -59.87
N LEU A 740 -11.70 32.35 -61.08
CA LEU A 740 -10.69 33.20 -61.68
C LEU A 740 -11.10 34.66 -61.38
N ALA A 741 -10.42 35.29 -60.44
CA ALA A 741 -10.73 36.64 -59.99
C ALA A 741 -9.95 37.69 -60.75
N GLU A 742 -10.61 38.79 -61.07
CA GLU A 742 -10.02 39.93 -61.82
C GLU A 742 -9.00 40.68 -60.93
N ALA A 743 -8.09 41.41 -61.60
CA ALA A 743 -7.15 42.29 -60.92
C ALA A 743 -7.89 43.36 -60.10
N GLY A 744 -7.39 43.60 -58.86
CA GLY A 744 -7.97 44.55 -57.90
C GLY A 744 -8.32 43.92 -56.57
N THR A 745 -9.12 44.63 -55.80
CA THR A 745 -9.53 44.10 -54.46
C THR A 745 -10.77 43.26 -54.62
N VAL A 746 -10.64 41.96 -54.32
CA VAL A 746 -11.76 41.01 -54.24
C VAL A 746 -12.09 40.72 -52.80
N SER A 747 -13.34 40.41 -52.51
CA SER A 747 -13.79 40.16 -51.13
C SER A 747 -14.65 38.89 -51.05
N TYR A 748 -14.39 38.09 -50.04
CA TYR A 748 -15.02 36.82 -49.80
C TYR A 748 -15.66 36.81 -48.41
N PRO A 749 -16.99 36.91 -48.30
CA PRO A 749 -17.69 36.68 -47.02
C PRO A 749 -17.50 35.23 -46.60
N LEU A 750 -16.96 35.02 -45.40
CA LEU A 750 -16.68 33.70 -44.84
C LEU A 750 -17.15 33.67 -43.37
N GLU A 751 -17.56 32.53 -42.89
CA GLU A 751 -17.82 32.38 -41.46
C GLU A 751 -16.50 32.51 -40.66
N ARG A 752 -16.61 32.79 -39.35
CA ARG A 752 -15.43 32.83 -38.49
C ARG A 752 -14.78 31.45 -38.46
N GLY A 753 -13.50 31.37 -38.81
CA GLY A 753 -12.79 30.11 -38.91
C GLY A 753 -11.42 30.23 -39.54
N LEU A 754 -10.79 29.08 -39.69
CA LEU A 754 -9.48 28.93 -40.33
C LEU A 754 -9.65 28.35 -41.73
N TYR A 755 -9.01 28.97 -42.72
CA TYR A 755 -9.14 28.61 -44.12
C TYR A 755 -7.78 28.46 -44.80
N ILE A 756 -7.71 27.64 -45.82
CA ILE A 756 -6.59 27.58 -46.76
C ILE A 756 -7.00 28.37 -47.99
N LEU A 757 -6.27 29.44 -48.27
CA LEU A 757 -6.42 30.28 -49.47
C LEU A 757 -5.30 29.93 -50.43
N LYS A 758 -5.63 29.57 -51.65
CA LYS A 758 -4.68 29.37 -52.73
C LYS A 758 -4.91 30.44 -53.79
N ILE A 759 -3.85 31.17 -54.16
CA ILE A 759 -3.85 32.22 -55.19
C ILE A 759 -2.78 31.88 -56.20
N GLY A 760 -3.17 31.50 -57.40
CA GLY A 760 -2.26 30.89 -58.36
C GLY A 760 -1.61 29.64 -57.78
N ASP A 761 -0.30 29.60 -57.74
CA ASP A 761 0.46 28.48 -57.16
C ASP A 761 0.78 28.65 -55.65
N ALA A 762 0.56 29.83 -55.10
CA ALA A 762 0.85 30.11 -53.70
C ALA A 762 -0.32 29.71 -52.76
N SER A 763 0.00 29.16 -51.58
CA SER A 763 -1.00 28.78 -50.58
C SER A 763 -0.75 29.53 -49.25
N TYR A 764 -1.82 30.02 -48.67
CA TYR A 764 -1.81 30.82 -47.41
C TYR A 764 -2.82 30.23 -46.42
N LYS A 765 -2.50 30.34 -45.16
CA LYS A 765 -3.41 30.01 -44.07
C LYS A 765 -4.02 31.30 -43.53
N VAL A 766 -5.33 31.43 -43.59
CA VAL A 766 -6.04 32.66 -43.23
C VAL A 766 -7.02 32.41 -42.11
N ALA A 767 -6.96 33.25 -41.08
CA ALA A 767 -7.94 33.25 -40.00
C ALA A 767 -8.95 34.39 -40.22
N VAL A 768 -10.24 34.04 -40.35
CA VAL A 768 -11.34 35.00 -40.42
C VAL A 768 -11.92 35.12 -39.00
N LYS A 769 -11.80 36.32 -38.39
CA LYS A 769 -12.21 36.62 -37.04
C LYS A 769 -13.62 37.17 -36.91
#